data_9cfe75355df810cfeaa02a4ffcd9d3de
#
_entry.id   9cfe75355df810cfeaa02a4ffcd9d3de
#
_cell.length_a   1.000
_cell.length_b   1.000
_cell.length_c   1.000
_cell.angle_alpha   90.00
_cell.angle_beta   90.00
_cell.angle_gamma   90.00
#
_symmetry.space_group_name_H-M   'P 1'
#
loop_
_entity.id
_entity.type
_entity.pdbx_description
1 polymer ?
#
loop_
_entity_poly.entity_id
_entity_poly.type
_entity_poly.pdbx_seq_one_letter_code
_entity_poly.pdbx_strand_id
1 'polypeptide(L)'
;MALSGRGMATASAAALEAGEEAVAAFLDGGFKTAELQDLRFNTLSIQNSAGRGLKNAAQTALSDGTSDALSVFLLDTQFTARNTDERVEVFTILANASPEVAKYAQRALDEGTPSAIHWFLAIGQYIARARDEETATVDQLVAIVEREGKRAQITSDRAVAASDKAKEAAAKAKEAALTAAAEAEAAREDVAKSAAAARKAANAAKGAASAARTAVQASSAAHNAARRSAFAATAAAQAAATAGRAASLAYSAAVAAARDASKTKAARLAAEGARNAAAKARKAAQALAAAQTATQAAAAAGISAAATARDSAAAAQQAAVAAQASGAAQSEAAVARAAAAEADAQAARATKAANRAQSLANTAASAAAAARKAADSAAAHAEKAADAADAAADAAGEADDYANKAKAWAADSVAAAELAAKAVDDARAVEAAAREAEAEKLAHDTEQSLAEAREMAAAEAEDREAARNAATEADRLDAQTKDFISRAEAAYASGDTASALANGRKAAVNLISTTIGTWSRAAAEYALAGEDEDVLTWVSTDRQIAQRQDDSETALAVANVSTEAVANAAADAIENSDPQSVRNFLTTGIHEAAALDRRVDILRILGDNPGKAVKDAAQAALDDGSPSALHAFFRALPDKAALDDRATILTILNTAGPYTAAAAQVALEGTSWMRRDFITTVQHSAAQLDYDNAAHIAAIRSTIARAAKIAQDAQKDAYEASKAAAEARNAADDAEMWANKAKASADKANTYATEADTHADDAEQSARDAQASANKAKNAAVSARRMARQANYSANQATASASAAAQYSAQAQASANAAAQSALEAEQDKQAAAKAASEARQIYTEKKRQEDAAAARAAAERAKARKESGVDPADNADNDVVNSARGDGSDDGASGWQKTAQVLNVISGVSGTVAAFSSSFRRPPVRRSPAWPEPSPGSRASARRSSPDSPTARRRSSSRSADSPSAPCAAASSSPSRSRT
;
A
#
# COMPACT_ATOMS: atom_id res chain seq x y z
N MET A 1 28.69 -4.19 -3.30
CA MET A 1 28.25 -4.44 -4.70
C MET A 1 26.79 -4.88 -4.83
N ALA A 2 26.31 -5.88 -4.12
CA ALA A 2 24.94 -6.39 -4.31
C ALA A 2 23.81 -5.44 -3.87
N LEU A 3 24.08 -4.46 -3.02
CA LEU A 3 23.11 -3.48 -2.45
C LEU A 3 23.32 -2.06 -2.96
N SER A 4 24.30 -1.82 -3.82
CA SER A 4 24.65 -0.49 -4.33
C SER A 4 23.93 -0.18 -5.65
N GLY A 5 23.78 1.12 -5.97
CA GLY A 5 23.30 1.57 -7.26
C GLY A 5 24.26 1.19 -8.39
N ARG A 6 23.82 1.38 -9.63
CA ARG A 6 24.59 0.97 -10.82
C ARG A 6 25.93 1.72 -10.95
N GLY A 7 25.95 3.01 -10.61
CA GLY A 7 27.17 3.82 -10.60
C GLY A 7 28.19 3.31 -9.59
N MET A 8 27.75 3.10 -8.36
CA MET A 8 28.56 2.56 -7.29
C MET A 8 29.09 1.16 -7.61
N ALA A 9 28.25 0.26 -8.15
CA ALA A 9 28.66 -1.08 -8.53
C ALA A 9 29.73 -1.06 -9.63
N THR A 10 29.59 -0.17 -10.63
CA THR A 10 30.56 -0.05 -11.73
C THR A 10 31.87 0.56 -11.23
N ALA A 11 31.83 1.61 -10.41
CA ALA A 11 33.03 2.27 -9.90
C ALA A 11 33.82 1.37 -8.94
N SER A 12 33.12 0.62 -8.07
CA SER A 12 33.77 -0.34 -7.17
C SER A 12 34.38 -1.52 -7.92
N ALA A 13 33.74 -2.02 -8.99
CA ALA A 13 34.31 -3.08 -9.84
C ALA A 13 35.58 -2.58 -10.55
N ALA A 14 35.54 -1.37 -11.11
CA ALA A 14 36.71 -0.77 -11.76
C ALA A 14 37.88 -0.57 -10.79
N ALA A 15 37.61 -0.12 -9.57
CA ALA A 15 38.65 0.02 -8.55
C ALA A 15 39.29 -1.33 -8.17
N LEU A 16 38.47 -2.40 -8.02
CA LEU A 16 38.98 -3.75 -7.74
C LEU A 16 39.80 -4.32 -8.91
N GLU A 17 39.46 -4.00 -10.16
CA GLU A 17 40.24 -4.43 -11.34
C GLU A 17 41.56 -3.66 -11.48
N ALA A 18 41.62 -2.40 -11.02
CA ALA A 18 42.80 -1.54 -11.16
C ALA A 18 43.86 -1.72 -10.03
N GLY A 19 43.52 -2.47 -8.95
CA GLY A 19 44.46 -2.86 -7.88
C GLY A 19 44.35 -2.00 -6.59
N GLU A 20 45.23 -2.28 -5.62
CA GLU A 20 45.18 -1.75 -4.25
C GLU A 20 45.13 -0.22 -4.16
N GLU A 21 45.96 0.47 -4.96
CA GLU A 21 46.00 1.94 -4.97
C GLU A 21 44.68 2.56 -5.45
N ALA A 22 44.05 1.96 -6.45
CA ALA A 22 42.72 2.36 -6.94
C ALA A 22 41.60 2.08 -5.95
N VAL A 23 41.69 0.95 -5.23
CA VAL A 23 40.76 0.62 -4.14
C VAL A 23 40.92 1.64 -2.99
N ALA A 24 42.10 1.97 -2.59
CA ALA A 24 42.36 3.02 -1.58
C ALA A 24 41.79 4.38 -2.00
N ALA A 25 42.04 4.83 -3.23
CA ALA A 25 41.48 6.08 -3.76
C ALA A 25 39.93 6.05 -3.87
N PHE A 26 39.35 4.89 -4.21
CA PHE A 26 37.90 4.74 -4.22
C PHE A 26 37.33 4.86 -2.81
N LEU A 27 37.93 4.24 -1.80
CA LEU A 27 37.51 4.29 -0.40
C LEU A 27 37.76 5.66 0.24
N ASP A 28 38.79 6.41 -0.17
CA ASP A 28 39.12 7.74 0.32
C ASP A 28 38.24 8.87 -0.26
N GLY A 29 37.24 8.54 -1.05
CA GLY A 29 36.26 9.50 -1.55
C GLY A 29 35.78 9.28 -2.97
N GLY A 30 36.37 8.38 -3.74
CA GLY A 30 35.93 8.03 -5.08
C GLY A 30 34.47 7.50 -5.13
N PHE A 31 34.06 6.81 -4.07
CA PHE A 31 32.69 6.32 -3.92
C PHE A 31 31.65 7.44 -3.83
N LYS A 32 31.97 8.60 -3.26
CA LYS A 32 31.05 9.76 -3.14
C LYS A 32 30.55 10.25 -4.49
N THR A 33 31.43 10.24 -5.51
CA THR A 33 31.05 10.61 -6.89
C THR A 33 30.09 9.61 -7.51
N ALA A 34 30.34 8.31 -7.31
CA ALA A 34 29.49 7.24 -7.81
C ALA A 34 28.13 7.22 -7.10
N GLU A 35 28.10 7.44 -5.79
CA GLU A 35 26.89 7.58 -4.99
C GLU A 35 26.03 8.76 -5.47
N LEU A 36 26.64 9.92 -5.66
CA LEU A 36 25.96 11.12 -6.16
C LEU A 36 25.34 10.90 -7.55
N GLN A 37 26.01 10.16 -8.43
CA GLN A 37 25.46 9.78 -9.73
C GLN A 37 24.24 8.87 -9.58
N ASP A 38 24.28 7.86 -8.70
CA ASP A 38 23.16 6.97 -8.43
C ASP A 38 21.96 7.72 -7.82
N LEU A 39 22.21 8.65 -6.87
CA LEU A 39 21.17 9.49 -6.29
C LEU A 39 20.50 10.39 -7.33
N ARG A 40 21.28 11.03 -8.21
CA ARG A 40 20.77 11.83 -9.33
C ARG A 40 19.95 11.00 -10.30
N PHE A 41 20.44 9.82 -10.69
CA PHE A 41 19.71 8.92 -11.58
C PHE A 41 18.37 8.50 -10.99
N ASN A 42 18.33 8.13 -9.71
CA ASN A 42 17.09 7.74 -9.04
C ASN A 42 16.10 8.91 -8.94
N THR A 43 16.59 10.13 -8.64
CA THR A 43 15.76 11.34 -8.58
C THR A 43 15.18 11.69 -9.96
N LEU A 44 15.97 11.63 -11.04
CA LEU A 44 15.52 11.85 -12.42
C LEU A 44 14.49 10.77 -12.85
N SER A 45 14.71 9.53 -12.45
CA SER A 45 13.77 8.44 -12.74
C SER A 45 12.39 8.68 -12.11
N ILE A 46 12.36 9.19 -10.87
CA ILE A 46 11.12 9.55 -10.17
C ILE A 46 10.48 10.78 -10.85
N GLN A 47 11.29 11.80 -11.19
CA GLN A 47 10.80 13.03 -11.83
C GLN A 47 10.07 12.76 -13.15
N ASN A 48 10.53 11.78 -13.93
CA ASN A 48 9.99 11.49 -15.27
C ASN A 48 8.51 11.08 -15.25
N SER A 49 8.06 10.39 -14.20
CA SER A 49 6.67 9.89 -14.04
C SER A 49 5.85 10.68 -13.01
N ALA A 50 6.39 11.77 -12.47
CA ALA A 50 5.85 12.47 -11.31
C ALA A 50 4.71 13.45 -11.65
N GLY A 51 3.83 13.74 -10.69
CA GLY A 51 2.90 14.86 -10.68
C GLY A 51 3.63 16.21 -10.52
N ARG A 52 2.88 17.30 -10.49
CA ARG A 52 3.47 18.65 -10.48
C ARG A 52 4.27 18.95 -9.21
N GLY A 53 3.73 18.60 -8.04
CA GLY A 53 4.39 18.82 -6.74
C GLY A 53 5.66 17.99 -6.62
N LEU A 54 5.58 16.71 -6.95
CA LEU A 54 6.71 15.79 -6.95
C LEU A 54 7.79 16.18 -7.97
N LYS A 55 7.41 16.67 -9.16
CA LYS A 55 8.36 17.23 -10.14
C LYS A 55 9.10 18.44 -9.61
N ASN A 56 8.40 19.36 -8.96
CA ASN A 56 9.03 20.56 -8.37
C ASN A 56 9.99 20.17 -7.25
N ALA A 57 9.61 19.27 -6.36
CA ALA A 57 10.47 18.79 -5.28
C ALA A 57 11.73 18.09 -5.82
N ALA A 58 11.59 17.21 -6.82
CA ALA A 58 12.72 16.58 -7.51
C ALA A 58 13.63 17.61 -8.18
N GLN A 59 13.04 18.61 -8.85
CA GLN A 59 13.82 19.69 -9.51
C GLN A 59 14.60 20.52 -8.51
N THR A 60 14.02 20.82 -7.33
CA THR A 60 14.70 21.53 -6.26
C THR A 60 15.93 20.74 -5.78
N ALA A 61 15.77 19.44 -5.48
CA ALA A 61 16.88 18.58 -5.06
C ALA A 61 17.97 18.43 -6.14
N LEU A 62 17.56 18.30 -7.42
CA LEU A 62 18.50 18.24 -8.56
C LEU A 62 19.25 19.55 -8.79
N SER A 63 18.61 20.70 -8.52
CA SER A 63 19.20 22.03 -8.67
C SER A 63 20.17 22.34 -7.54
N ASP A 64 19.90 21.90 -6.30
CA ASP A 64 20.84 21.92 -5.19
C ASP A 64 22.06 21.04 -5.50
N GLY A 65 21.81 19.83 -5.97
CA GLY A 65 22.81 18.90 -6.51
C GLY A 65 23.72 18.26 -5.48
N THR A 66 23.51 18.51 -4.18
CA THR A 66 24.25 17.87 -3.08
C THR A 66 23.73 16.46 -2.82
N SER A 67 24.57 15.58 -2.28
CA SER A 67 24.19 14.23 -1.85
C SER A 67 23.06 14.26 -0.82
N ASP A 68 23.13 15.22 0.11
CA ASP A 68 22.15 15.37 1.19
C ASP A 68 20.79 15.80 0.65
N ALA A 69 20.72 16.80 -0.22
CA ALA A 69 19.47 17.25 -0.82
C ALA A 69 18.77 16.13 -1.63
N LEU A 70 19.55 15.37 -2.40
CA LEU A 70 19.05 14.23 -3.16
C LEU A 70 18.61 13.08 -2.26
N SER A 71 19.36 12.80 -1.18
CA SER A 71 19.00 11.77 -0.20
C SER A 71 17.74 12.13 0.58
N VAL A 72 17.61 13.39 1.04
CA VAL A 72 16.39 13.89 1.69
C VAL A 72 15.20 13.79 0.76
N PHE A 73 15.35 14.14 -0.52
CA PHE A 73 14.28 13.96 -1.51
C PHE A 73 13.89 12.48 -1.64
N LEU A 74 14.87 11.57 -1.81
CA LEU A 74 14.62 10.15 -2.03
C LEU A 74 14.08 9.42 -0.79
N LEU A 75 14.40 9.87 0.41
CA LEU A 75 14.01 9.21 1.66
C LEU A 75 12.74 9.80 2.31
N ASP A 76 12.42 11.07 2.04
CA ASP A 76 11.35 11.79 2.73
C ASP A 76 10.47 12.63 1.79
N THR A 77 11.06 13.66 1.14
CA THR A 77 10.29 14.71 0.46
C THR A 77 9.45 14.18 -0.70
N GLN A 78 9.90 13.14 -1.42
CA GLN A 78 9.13 12.52 -2.52
C GLN A 78 7.78 11.96 -2.05
N PHE A 79 7.70 11.39 -0.86
CA PHE A 79 6.46 10.80 -0.34
C PHE A 79 5.45 11.87 0.04
N THR A 80 5.91 12.94 0.67
CA THR A 80 5.08 14.10 1.03
C THR A 80 4.57 14.83 -0.22
N ALA A 81 5.43 15.05 -1.20
CA ALA A 81 5.06 15.70 -2.46
C ALA A 81 4.09 14.83 -3.29
N ARG A 82 4.30 13.51 -3.35
CA ARG A 82 3.37 12.57 -4.01
C ARG A 82 2.00 12.58 -3.35
N ASN A 83 1.94 12.51 -2.03
CA ASN A 83 0.67 12.56 -1.31
C ASN A 83 -0.08 13.88 -1.57
N THR A 84 0.65 14.99 -1.71
CA THR A 84 0.05 16.28 -2.08
C THR A 84 -0.54 16.24 -3.49
N ASP A 85 0.18 15.70 -4.48
CA ASP A 85 -0.32 15.54 -5.85
C ASP A 85 -1.55 14.61 -5.90
N GLU A 86 -1.53 13.48 -5.20
CA GLU A 86 -2.64 12.54 -5.12
C GLU A 86 -3.88 13.18 -4.46
N ARG A 87 -3.71 14.00 -3.42
CA ARG A 87 -4.83 14.76 -2.82
C ARG A 87 -5.44 15.75 -3.79
N VAL A 88 -4.64 16.46 -4.57
CA VAL A 88 -5.13 17.37 -5.63
C VAL A 88 -5.95 16.60 -6.68
N GLU A 89 -5.51 15.39 -7.04
CA GLU A 89 -6.27 14.53 -7.95
C GLU A 89 -7.62 14.11 -7.35
N VAL A 90 -7.67 13.74 -6.06
CA VAL A 90 -8.93 13.43 -5.35
C VAL A 90 -9.87 14.64 -5.35
N PHE A 91 -9.40 15.85 -5.07
CA PHE A 91 -10.22 17.07 -5.15
C PHE A 91 -10.74 17.33 -6.58
N THR A 92 -9.94 17.05 -7.59
CA THR A 92 -10.34 17.19 -9.00
C THR A 92 -11.45 16.20 -9.36
N ILE A 93 -11.37 14.96 -8.86
CA ILE A 93 -12.42 13.96 -9.02
C ILE A 93 -13.69 14.38 -8.28
N LEU A 94 -13.56 14.87 -7.03
CA LEU A 94 -14.66 15.26 -6.17
C LEU A 94 -15.49 16.42 -6.77
N ALA A 95 -14.83 17.35 -7.47
CA ALA A 95 -15.50 18.51 -8.07
C ALA A 95 -16.62 18.14 -9.08
N ASN A 96 -16.55 16.95 -9.70
CA ASN A 96 -17.52 16.46 -10.68
C ASN A 96 -17.99 15.03 -10.35
N ALA A 97 -18.00 14.69 -9.06
CA ALA A 97 -18.30 13.34 -8.59
C ALA A 97 -19.80 13.03 -8.58
N SER A 98 -20.17 11.82 -8.92
CA SER A 98 -21.48 11.22 -8.64
C SER A 98 -21.60 10.90 -7.13
N PRO A 99 -22.81 10.64 -6.59
CA PRO A 99 -23.02 10.53 -5.14
C PRO A 99 -22.11 9.54 -4.42
N GLU A 100 -21.94 8.32 -4.92
CA GLU A 100 -21.05 7.33 -4.29
C GLU A 100 -19.57 7.69 -4.48
N VAL A 101 -19.18 8.21 -5.63
CA VAL A 101 -17.80 8.71 -5.83
C VAL A 101 -17.50 9.86 -4.88
N ALA A 102 -18.44 10.81 -4.68
CA ALA A 102 -18.29 11.90 -3.73
C ALA A 102 -18.12 11.38 -2.30
N LYS A 103 -18.93 10.42 -1.87
CA LYS A 103 -18.86 9.75 -0.55
C LYS A 103 -17.50 9.11 -0.32
N TYR A 104 -16.99 8.35 -1.29
CA TYR A 104 -15.68 7.68 -1.17
C TYR A 104 -14.51 8.66 -1.20
N ALA A 105 -14.57 9.67 -2.08
CA ALA A 105 -13.55 10.72 -2.14
C ALA A 105 -13.49 11.54 -0.84
N GLN A 106 -14.64 11.97 -0.33
CA GLN A 106 -14.73 12.71 0.93
C GLN A 106 -14.18 11.88 2.09
N ARG A 107 -14.53 10.61 2.17
CA ARG A 107 -14.03 9.67 3.19
C ARG A 107 -12.51 9.55 3.16
N ALA A 108 -11.90 9.41 1.98
CA ALA A 108 -10.45 9.36 1.83
C ALA A 108 -9.77 10.68 2.25
N LEU A 109 -10.39 11.82 1.95
CA LEU A 109 -9.89 13.14 2.37
C LEU A 109 -10.03 13.36 3.87
N ASP A 110 -11.13 12.90 4.49
CA ASP A 110 -11.39 13.01 5.92
C ASP A 110 -10.44 12.15 6.74
N GLU A 111 -10.14 10.93 6.28
CA GLU A 111 -9.12 10.06 6.85
C GLU A 111 -7.74 10.68 6.65
N GLY A 112 -7.47 11.25 5.47
CA GLY A 112 -6.29 12.04 5.10
C GLY A 112 -4.96 11.30 5.18
N THR A 113 -4.96 9.95 5.32
CA THR A 113 -3.74 9.14 5.25
C THR A 113 -3.28 8.99 3.80
N PRO A 114 -1.96 8.90 3.53
CA PRO A 114 -1.47 8.59 2.18
C PRO A 114 -2.06 7.29 1.63
N SER A 115 -2.27 6.29 2.46
CA SER A 115 -2.86 4.99 2.09
C SER A 115 -4.32 5.11 1.68
N ALA A 116 -5.14 5.89 2.40
CA ALA A 116 -6.54 6.12 2.07
C ALA A 116 -6.71 6.89 0.75
N ILE A 117 -5.89 7.92 0.55
CA ILE A 117 -5.85 8.71 -0.69
C ILE A 117 -5.47 7.82 -1.88
N HIS A 118 -4.37 7.08 -1.75
CA HIS A 118 -3.90 6.17 -2.78
C HIS A 118 -4.92 5.05 -3.08
N TRP A 119 -5.50 4.45 -2.04
CA TRP A 119 -6.54 3.43 -2.20
C TRP A 119 -7.76 3.96 -2.96
N PHE A 120 -8.23 5.17 -2.64
CA PHE A 120 -9.34 5.78 -3.38
C PHE A 120 -8.98 5.94 -4.86
N LEU A 121 -7.80 6.46 -5.19
CA LEU A 121 -7.36 6.66 -6.56
C LEU A 121 -7.18 5.35 -7.33
N ALA A 122 -6.63 4.33 -6.68
CA ALA A 122 -6.33 3.04 -7.32
C ALA A 122 -7.55 2.11 -7.43
N ILE A 123 -8.44 2.11 -6.44
CA ILE A 123 -9.52 1.13 -6.29
C ILE A 123 -10.87 1.79 -5.98
N GLY A 124 -10.94 2.64 -4.95
CA GLY A 124 -12.18 3.13 -4.36
C GLY A 124 -13.06 3.89 -5.35
N GLN A 125 -12.48 4.74 -6.20
CA GLN A 125 -13.24 5.48 -7.21
C GLN A 125 -13.93 4.59 -8.25
N TYR A 126 -13.35 3.43 -8.57
CA TYR A 126 -13.94 2.50 -9.54
C TYR A 126 -15.08 1.71 -8.94
N ILE A 127 -14.94 1.31 -7.66
CA ILE A 127 -16.02 0.68 -6.90
C ILE A 127 -17.20 1.66 -6.76
N ALA A 128 -16.92 2.89 -6.34
CA ALA A 128 -17.95 3.92 -6.15
C ALA A 128 -18.69 4.26 -7.45
N ARG A 129 -17.96 4.38 -8.57
CA ARG A 129 -18.59 4.60 -9.89
C ARG A 129 -19.49 3.44 -10.30
N ALA A 130 -19.06 2.18 -10.06
CA ALA A 130 -19.90 1.03 -10.35
C ALA A 130 -21.21 1.07 -9.54
N ARG A 131 -21.15 1.48 -8.28
CA ARG A 131 -22.33 1.61 -7.40
C ARG A 131 -23.28 2.73 -7.84
N ASP A 132 -22.75 3.89 -8.24
CA ASP A 132 -23.55 4.97 -8.80
C ASP A 132 -24.31 4.51 -10.08
N GLU A 133 -23.70 3.66 -10.86
CA GLU A 133 -24.25 3.13 -12.10
C GLU A 133 -25.36 2.11 -11.86
N GLU A 134 -25.27 1.31 -10.79
CA GLU A 134 -26.28 0.31 -10.44
C GLU A 134 -27.57 0.92 -9.85
N THR A 135 -27.52 2.10 -9.23
CA THR A 135 -28.65 2.76 -8.55
C THR A 135 -29.42 3.77 -9.40
N ALA A 136 -29.11 3.90 -10.67
CA ALA A 136 -29.63 4.96 -11.55
C ALA A 136 -31.07 4.76 -12.04
N THR A 137 -31.79 5.85 -12.31
CA THR A 137 -33.14 5.85 -12.91
C THR A 137 -33.12 5.42 -14.39
N VAL A 138 -34.27 5.01 -14.95
CA VAL A 138 -34.38 4.46 -16.32
C VAL A 138 -33.82 5.41 -17.39
N ASP A 139 -33.91 6.71 -17.22
CA ASP A 139 -33.32 7.70 -18.14
C ASP A 139 -31.80 7.76 -18.03
N GLN A 140 -31.26 7.53 -16.83
CA GLN A 140 -29.84 7.36 -16.57
C GLN A 140 -29.32 6.01 -17.05
N LEU A 141 -30.13 4.95 -17.03
CA LEU A 141 -29.76 3.59 -17.46
C LEU A 141 -29.31 3.54 -18.91
N VAL A 142 -29.99 4.23 -19.84
CA VAL A 142 -29.59 4.28 -21.25
C VAL A 142 -28.23 4.97 -21.40
N ALA A 143 -28.05 6.11 -20.72
CA ALA A 143 -26.77 6.84 -20.70
C ALA A 143 -25.66 6.00 -20.04
N ILE A 144 -25.98 5.20 -19.02
CA ILE A 144 -25.08 4.24 -18.38
C ILE A 144 -24.68 3.15 -19.37
N VAL A 145 -25.62 2.49 -20.07
CA VAL A 145 -25.30 1.43 -21.02
C VAL A 145 -24.40 1.95 -22.14
N GLU A 146 -24.69 3.14 -22.70
CA GLU A 146 -23.85 3.79 -23.71
C GLU A 146 -22.44 4.11 -23.19
N ARG A 147 -22.35 4.67 -21.99
CA ARG A 147 -21.09 5.02 -21.35
C ARG A 147 -20.27 3.77 -21.00
N GLU A 148 -20.91 2.75 -20.42
CA GLU A 148 -20.25 1.51 -20.06
C GLU A 148 -19.85 0.68 -21.27
N GLY A 149 -20.61 0.72 -22.34
CA GLY A 149 -20.20 0.15 -23.64
C GLY A 149 -18.90 0.78 -24.17
N LYS A 150 -18.81 2.12 -24.14
CA LYS A 150 -17.58 2.84 -24.50
C LYS A 150 -16.41 2.54 -23.55
N ARG A 151 -16.69 2.46 -22.24
CA ARG A 151 -15.66 2.14 -21.23
C ARG A 151 -15.21 0.69 -21.32
N ALA A 152 -16.11 -0.25 -21.61
CA ALA A 152 -15.74 -1.64 -21.88
C ALA A 152 -14.81 -1.73 -23.08
N GLN A 153 -15.08 -0.95 -24.15
CA GLN A 153 -14.19 -0.85 -25.31
C GLN A 153 -12.81 -0.32 -24.92
N ILE A 154 -12.73 0.81 -24.20
CA ILE A 154 -11.45 1.39 -23.73
C ILE A 154 -10.70 0.40 -22.83
N THR A 155 -11.41 -0.31 -21.96
CA THR A 155 -10.81 -1.32 -21.06
C THR A 155 -10.33 -2.53 -21.86
N SER A 156 -11.07 -2.95 -22.89
CA SER A 156 -10.65 -3.99 -23.84
C SER A 156 -9.39 -3.59 -24.62
N ASP A 157 -9.34 -2.38 -25.12
CA ASP A 157 -8.17 -1.86 -25.84
C ASP A 157 -6.93 -1.85 -24.93
N ARG A 158 -7.11 -1.51 -23.64
CA ARG A 158 -6.05 -1.59 -22.63
C ARG A 158 -5.63 -3.05 -22.35
N ALA A 159 -6.58 -3.97 -22.26
CA ALA A 159 -6.28 -5.39 -22.07
C ALA A 159 -5.48 -5.97 -23.25
N VAL A 160 -5.87 -5.62 -24.47
CA VAL A 160 -5.14 -5.99 -25.70
C VAL A 160 -3.73 -5.40 -25.69
N ALA A 161 -3.59 -4.11 -25.41
CA ALA A 161 -2.29 -3.44 -25.33
C ALA A 161 -1.39 -4.03 -24.24
N ALA A 162 -1.94 -4.36 -23.07
CA ALA A 162 -1.21 -5.04 -22.01
C ALA A 162 -0.81 -6.48 -22.41
N SER A 163 -1.69 -7.19 -23.11
CA SER A 163 -1.40 -8.51 -23.67
C SER A 163 -0.24 -8.46 -24.67
N ASP A 164 -0.23 -7.48 -25.56
CA ASP A 164 0.84 -7.36 -26.56
C ASP A 164 2.18 -7.02 -25.91
N LYS A 165 2.19 -6.16 -24.90
CA LYS A 165 3.39 -5.90 -24.08
C LYS A 165 3.86 -7.15 -23.34
N ALA A 166 2.94 -7.93 -22.78
CA ALA A 166 3.27 -9.18 -22.09
C ALA A 166 3.90 -10.20 -23.06
N LYS A 167 3.32 -10.33 -24.27
CA LYS A 167 3.85 -11.21 -25.33
C LYS A 167 5.25 -10.78 -25.77
N GLU A 168 5.48 -9.49 -26.00
CA GLU A 168 6.79 -8.95 -26.36
C GLU A 168 7.84 -9.20 -25.27
N ALA A 169 7.48 -8.91 -24.02
CA ALA A 169 8.35 -9.15 -22.87
C ALA A 169 8.66 -10.64 -22.68
N ALA A 170 7.66 -11.51 -22.85
CA ALA A 170 7.81 -12.95 -22.73
C ALA A 170 8.67 -13.52 -23.89
N ALA A 171 8.52 -13.01 -25.11
CA ALA A 171 9.36 -13.41 -26.25
C ALA A 171 10.83 -13.05 -26.00
N LYS A 172 11.13 -11.84 -25.54
CA LYS A 172 12.48 -11.40 -25.14
C LYS A 172 13.06 -12.25 -24.02
N ALA A 173 12.25 -12.55 -22.99
CA ALA A 173 12.68 -13.39 -21.87
C ALA A 173 12.97 -14.84 -22.34
N LYS A 174 12.15 -15.39 -23.22
CA LYS A 174 12.36 -16.73 -23.83
C LYS A 174 13.65 -16.77 -24.65
N GLU A 175 13.89 -15.79 -25.50
CA GLU A 175 15.13 -15.68 -26.30
C GLU A 175 16.36 -15.57 -25.39
N ALA A 176 16.31 -14.71 -24.35
CA ALA A 176 17.39 -14.58 -23.37
C ALA A 176 17.63 -15.88 -22.59
N ALA A 177 16.58 -16.63 -22.27
CA ALA A 177 16.69 -17.94 -21.60
C ALA A 177 17.34 -18.99 -22.49
N LEU A 178 16.94 -19.08 -23.77
CA LEU A 178 17.55 -20.01 -24.73
C LEU A 178 19.02 -19.66 -24.98
N THR A 179 19.37 -18.38 -25.08
CA THR A 179 20.76 -17.93 -25.18
C THR A 179 21.57 -18.32 -23.95
N ALA A 180 21.04 -18.09 -22.74
CA ALA A 180 21.70 -18.47 -21.49
C ALA A 180 21.89 -19.99 -21.38
N ALA A 181 20.93 -20.80 -21.85
CA ALA A 181 21.05 -22.26 -21.88
C ALA A 181 22.17 -22.71 -22.82
N ALA A 182 22.26 -22.14 -24.03
CA ALA A 182 23.32 -22.45 -25.02
C ALA A 182 24.71 -22.04 -24.51
N GLU A 183 24.80 -20.86 -23.86
CA GLU A 183 26.07 -20.43 -23.23
C GLU A 183 26.48 -21.32 -22.07
N ALA A 184 25.53 -21.80 -21.24
CA ALA A 184 25.78 -22.72 -20.17
C ALA A 184 26.31 -24.06 -20.71
N GLU A 185 25.73 -24.58 -21.80
CA GLU A 185 26.18 -25.80 -22.47
C GLU A 185 27.61 -25.66 -23.02
N ALA A 186 27.92 -24.50 -23.63
CA ALA A 186 29.24 -24.20 -24.17
C ALA A 186 30.31 -23.97 -23.08
N ALA A 187 29.91 -23.70 -21.85
CA ALA A 187 30.79 -23.33 -20.72
C ALA A 187 31.09 -24.49 -19.75
N ARG A 188 30.76 -25.72 -20.09
CA ARG A 188 30.84 -26.91 -19.18
C ARG A 188 32.16 -27.13 -18.45
N GLU A 189 33.28 -26.63 -18.97
CA GLU A 189 34.62 -26.79 -18.37
C GLU A 189 35.22 -25.49 -17.83
N ASP A 190 34.43 -24.37 -17.85
CA ASP A 190 34.89 -23.04 -17.41
C ASP A 190 33.97 -22.50 -16.33
N VAL A 191 34.42 -22.51 -15.07
CA VAL A 191 33.61 -22.10 -13.91
C VAL A 191 33.16 -20.62 -14.00
N ALA A 192 34.00 -19.73 -14.51
CA ALA A 192 33.65 -18.30 -14.63
C ALA A 192 32.57 -18.06 -15.69
N LYS A 193 32.70 -18.72 -16.85
CA LYS A 193 31.68 -18.65 -17.91
C LYS A 193 30.38 -19.33 -17.49
N SER A 194 30.45 -20.46 -16.79
CA SER A 194 29.28 -21.15 -16.24
C SER A 194 28.54 -20.28 -15.23
N ALA A 195 29.25 -19.56 -14.33
CA ALA A 195 28.65 -18.61 -13.41
C ALA A 195 28.02 -17.42 -14.14
N ALA A 196 28.64 -16.90 -15.20
CA ALA A 196 28.05 -15.84 -16.04
C ALA A 196 26.76 -16.29 -16.74
N ALA A 197 26.75 -17.53 -17.29
CA ALA A 197 25.56 -18.12 -17.89
C ALA A 197 24.43 -18.33 -16.86
N ALA A 198 24.76 -18.78 -15.64
CA ALA A 198 23.79 -18.91 -14.55
C ALA A 198 23.14 -17.55 -14.18
N ARG A 199 23.93 -16.47 -14.10
CA ARG A 199 23.41 -15.11 -13.89
C ARG A 199 22.50 -14.64 -15.04
N LYS A 200 22.84 -14.95 -16.29
CA LYS A 200 21.99 -14.68 -17.46
C LYS A 200 20.68 -15.47 -17.38
N ALA A 201 20.72 -16.74 -17.00
CA ALA A 201 19.53 -17.56 -16.79
C ALA A 201 18.63 -16.99 -15.70
N ALA A 202 19.20 -16.54 -14.56
CA ALA A 202 18.45 -15.87 -13.50
C ALA A 202 17.79 -14.57 -13.98
N ASN A 203 18.50 -13.77 -14.78
CA ASN A 203 17.94 -12.53 -15.34
C ASN A 203 16.83 -12.79 -16.38
N ALA A 204 16.97 -13.80 -17.23
CA ALA A 204 15.93 -14.23 -18.16
C ALA A 204 14.68 -14.72 -17.40
N ALA A 205 14.85 -15.48 -16.31
CA ALA A 205 13.76 -15.92 -15.45
C ALA A 205 13.03 -14.75 -14.76
N LYS A 206 13.76 -13.74 -14.27
CA LYS A 206 13.16 -12.50 -13.76
C LYS A 206 12.37 -11.76 -14.84
N GLY A 207 12.86 -11.75 -16.07
CA GLY A 207 12.15 -11.23 -17.24
C GLY A 207 10.84 -11.98 -17.51
N ALA A 208 10.88 -13.33 -17.45
CA ALA A 208 9.69 -14.16 -17.62
C ALA A 208 8.65 -13.93 -16.49
N ALA A 209 9.09 -13.83 -15.24
CA ALA A 209 8.21 -13.47 -14.12
C ALA A 209 7.56 -12.09 -14.30
N SER A 210 8.31 -11.10 -14.81
CA SER A 210 7.77 -9.75 -15.10
C SER A 210 6.73 -9.78 -16.24
N ALA A 211 6.99 -10.56 -17.31
CA ALA A 211 6.03 -10.76 -18.39
C ALA A 211 4.74 -11.44 -17.90
N ALA A 212 4.86 -12.42 -17.01
CA ALA A 212 3.72 -13.09 -16.40
C ALA A 212 2.88 -12.14 -15.53
N ARG A 213 3.50 -11.24 -14.76
CA ARG A 213 2.77 -10.18 -14.01
C ARG A 213 2.02 -9.24 -14.94
N THR A 214 2.62 -8.88 -16.10
CA THR A 214 1.91 -8.08 -17.12
C THR A 214 0.72 -8.84 -17.73
N ALA A 215 0.82 -10.17 -17.89
CA ALA A 215 -0.29 -11.01 -18.31
C ALA A 215 -1.42 -11.08 -17.26
N VAL A 216 -1.10 -11.08 -15.96
CA VAL A 216 -2.11 -10.92 -14.88
C VAL A 216 -2.83 -9.57 -15.00
N GLN A 217 -2.13 -8.49 -15.33
CA GLN A 217 -2.75 -7.17 -15.55
C GLN A 217 -3.71 -7.16 -16.74
N ALA A 218 -3.33 -7.81 -17.85
CA ALA A 218 -4.22 -7.97 -19.01
C ALA A 218 -5.49 -8.76 -18.63
N SER A 219 -5.35 -9.83 -17.86
CA SER A 219 -6.46 -10.63 -17.35
C SER A 219 -7.36 -9.84 -16.38
N SER A 220 -6.78 -9.01 -15.52
CA SER A 220 -7.54 -8.10 -14.62
C SER A 220 -8.31 -7.04 -15.40
N ALA A 221 -7.75 -6.49 -16.48
CA ALA A 221 -8.46 -5.58 -17.37
C ALA A 221 -9.62 -6.28 -18.09
N ALA A 222 -9.43 -7.54 -18.53
CA ALA A 222 -10.48 -8.35 -19.12
C ALA A 222 -11.63 -8.64 -18.12
N HIS A 223 -11.30 -8.95 -16.89
CA HIS A 223 -12.24 -9.12 -15.79
C HIS A 223 -13.09 -7.85 -15.56
N ASN A 224 -12.45 -6.68 -15.53
CA ASN A 224 -13.14 -5.40 -15.40
C ASN A 224 -14.05 -5.09 -16.60
N ALA A 225 -13.66 -5.44 -17.82
CA ALA A 225 -14.51 -5.32 -19.00
C ALA A 225 -15.75 -6.22 -18.90
N ALA A 226 -15.59 -7.46 -18.41
CA ALA A 226 -16.70 -8.39 -18.21
C ALA A 226 -17.69 -7.89 -17.15
N ARG A 227 -17.22 -7.35 -16.04
CA ARG A 227 -18.08 -6.72 -15.00
C ARG A 227 -18.89 -5.56 -15.57
N ARG A 228 -18.27 -4.70 -16.36
CA ARG A 228 -18.96 -3.57 -17.01
C ARG A 228 -20.05 -4.03 -17.98
N SER A 229 -19.77 -5.09 -18.74
CA SER A 229 -20.77 -5.70 -19.61
C SER A 229 -21.96 -6.30 -18.83
N ALA A 230 -21.68 -6.93 -17.67
CA ALA A 230 -22.72 -7.44 -16.78
C ALA A 230 -23.60 -6.32 -16.21
N PHE A 231 -23.02 -5.21 -15.76
CA PHE A 231 -23.78 -4.04 -15.30
C PHE A 231 -24.65 -3.43 -16.41
N ALA A 232 -24.09 -3.28 -17.62
CA ALA A 232 -24.85 -2.82 -18.75
C ALA A 232 -26.03 -3.75 -19.08
N ALA A 233 -25.84 -5.08 -18.94
CA ALA A 233 -26.91 -6.07 -19.14
C ALA A 233 -28.04 -5.93 -18.10
N THR A 234 -27.70 -5.71 -16.82
CA THR A 234 -28.71 -5.47 -15.77
C THR A 234 -29.53 -4.21 -16.07
N ALA A 235 -28.90 -3.13 -16.44
CA ALA A 235 -29.57 -1.87 -16.81
C ALA A 235 -30.49 -2.04 -18.01
N ALA A 236 -30.07 -2.79 -19.02
CA ALA A 236 -30.89 -3.07 -20.20
C ALA A 236 -32.08 -4.00 -19.88
N ALA A 237 -31.91 -4.98 -18.99
CA ALA A 237 -33.00 -5.81 -18.51
C ALA A 237 -34.09 -5.00 -17.76
N GLN A 238 -33.68 -4.03 -16.95
CA GLN A 238 -34.61 -3.10 -16.29
C GLN A 238 -35.35 -2.22 -17.31
N ALA A 239 -34.63 -1.71 -18.33
CA ALA A 239 -35.26 -0.97 -19.43
C ALA A 239 -36.27 -1.82 -20.19
N ALA A 240 -35.99 -3.10 -20.44
CA ALA A 240 -36.91 -4.08 -21.04
C ALA A 240 -38.14 -4.31 -20.17
N ALA A 241 -38.01 -4.48 -18.86
CA ALA A 241 -39.13 -4.63 -17.93
C ALA A 241 -40.06 -3.41 -17.96
N THR A 242 -39.46 -2.18 -17.99
CA THR A 242 -40.24 -0.94 -18.07
C THR A 242 -40.98 -0.80 -19.40
N ALA A 243 -40.34 -1.18 -20.54
CA ALA A 243 -40.99 -1.16 -21.85
C ALA A 243 -42.10 -2.20 -21.95
N GLY A 244 -41.92 -3.40 -21.37
CA GLY A 244 -42.95 -4.43 -21.26
C GLY A 244 -44.17 -3.96 -20.45
N ARG A 245 -43.96 -3.26 -19.34
CA ARG A 245 -45.04 -2.65 -18.55
C ARG A 245 -45.75 -1.56 -19.34
N ALA A 246 -45.03 -0.69 -20.00
CA ALA A 246 -45.63 0.39 -20.84
C ALA A 246 -46.47 -0.21 -21.98
N ALA A 247 -46.03 -1.32 -22.59
CA ALA A 247 -46.78 -2.09 -23.56
C ALA A 247 -48.08 -2.65 -22.97
N SER A 248 -48.00 -3.30 -21.81
CA SER A 248 -49.16 -3.86 -21.13
C SER A 248 -50.21 -2.78 -20.77
N LEU A 249 -49.77 -1.62 -20.27
CA LEU A 249 -50.64 -0.48 -19.97
C LEU A 249 -51.30 0.09 -21.24
N ALA A 250 -50.56 0.18 -22.36
CA ALA A 250 -51.10 0.70 -23.62
C ALA A 250 -52.15 -0.28 -24.21
N TYR A 251 -51.92 -1.59 -24.19
CA TYR A 251 -52.91 -2.59 -24.59
C TYR A 251 -54.13 -2.57 -23.69
N SER A 252 -53.96 -2.43 -22.37
CA SER A 252 -55.08 -2.32 -21.41
C SER A 252 -55.91 -1.06 -21.66
N ALA A 253 -55.21 0.07 -21.96
CA ALA A 253 -55.87 1.31 -22.32
C ALA A 253 -56.57 1.23 -23.66
N ALA A 254 -56.05 0.47 -24.64
CA ALA A 254 -56.73 0.17 -25.91
C ALA A 254 -58.07 -0.59 -25.67
N VAL A 255 -58.01 -1.65 -24.87
CA VAL A 255 -59.23 -2.40 -24.49
C VAL A 255 -60.25 -1.51 -23.78
N ALA A 256 -59.83 -0.63 -22.90
CA ALA A 256 -60.70 0.31 -22.19
C ALA A 256 -61.32 1.35 -23.13
N ALA A 257 -60.53 1.93 -24.05
CA ALA A 257 -61.02 2.93 -25.01
C ALA A 257 -61.99 2.34 -26.06
N ALA A 258 -61.79 1.10 -26.47
CA ALA A 258 -62.70 0.39 -27.37
C ALA A 258 -64.10 0.20 -26.75
N ARG A 259 -64.20 0.12 -25.40
CA ARG A 259 -65.47 -0.05 -24.66
C ARG A 259 -66.07 1.27 -24.17
N ASP A 260 -65.27 2.30 -23.97
CA ASP A 260 -65.70 3.56 -23.39
C ASP A 260 -64.95 4.74 -24.01
N ALA A 261 -65.67 5.54 -24.82
CA ALA A 261 -65.12 6.68 -25.50
C ALA A 261 -64.53 7.74 -24.53
N SER A 262 -64.92 7.79 -23.26
CA SER A 262 -64.35 8.70 -22.26
C SER A 262 -62.88 8.34 -21.93
N LYS A 263 -62.38 7.14 -22.27
CA LYS A 263 -61.03 6.66 -22.04
C LYS A 263 -60.03 6.98 -23.16
N THR A 264 -60.46 7.59 -24.25
CA THR A 264 -59.64 7.96 -25.43
C THR A 264 -58.39 8.73 -25.05
N LYS A 265 -58.51 9.74 -24.16
CA LYS A 265 -57.35 10.52 -23.72
C LYS A 265 -56.30 9.69 -22.96
N ALA A 266 -56.79 8.75 -22.15
CA ALA A 266 -55.90 7.84 -21.40
C ALA A 266 -55.17 6.88 -22.34
N ALA A 267 -55.83 6.39 -23.40
CA ALA A 267 -55.23 5.51 -24.42
C ALA A 267 -54.13 6.24 -25.20
N ARG A 268 -54.35 7.47 -25.64
CA ARG A 268 -53.29 8.29 -26.31
C ARG A 268 -52.10 8.59 -25.42
N LEU A 269 -52.30 8.92 -24.14
CA LEU A 269 -51.19 9.07 -23.17
C LEU A 269 -50.43 7.77 -22.96
N ALA A 270 -51.10 6.64 -22.87
CA ALA A 270 -50.48 5.35 -22.77
C ALA A 270 -49.68 4.98 -24.05
N ALA A 271 -50.18 5.29 -25.23
CA ALA A 271 -49.48 5.14 -26.51
C ALA A 271 -48.19 5.94 -26.56
N GLU A 272 -48.21 7.20 -26.15
CA GLU A 272 -47.01 8.04 -26.07
C GLU A 272 -45.98 7.46 -25.07
N GLY A 273 -46.43 7.05 -23.90
CA GLY A 273 -45.61 6.39 -22.89
C GLY A 273 -44.93 5.13 -23.41
N ALA A 274 -45.67 4.28 -24.15
CA ALA A 274 -45.15 3.05 -24.73
C ALA A 274 -44.08 3.33 -25.83
N ARG A 275 -44.30 4.31 -26.70
CA ARG A 275 -43.31 4.74 -27.72
C ARG A 275 -42.03 5.23 -27.08
N ASN A 276 -42.13 6.06 -26.04
CA ASN A 276 -40.97 6.56 -25.31
C ASN A 276 -40.19 5.41 -24.65
N ALA A 277 -40.86 4.47 -24.05
CA ALA A 277 -40.24 3.29 -23.43
C ALA A 277 -39.57 2.37 -24.48
N ALA A 278 -40.21 2.17 -25.64
CA ALA A 278 -39.66 1.41 -26.77
C ALA A 278 -38.35 2.04 -27.28
N ALA A 279 -38.33 3.36 -27.48
CA ALA A 279 -37.15 4.07 -27.96
C ALA A 279 -35.94 3.90 -26.97
N LYS A 280 -36.21 3.96 -25.64
CA LYS A 280 -35.19 3.77 -24.60
C LYS A 280 -34.67 2.32 -24.59
N ALA A 281 -35.54 1.34 -24.66
CA ALA A 281 -35.16 -0.08 -24.67
C ALA A 281 -34.28 -0.42 -25.90
N ARG A 282 -34.59 0.10 -27.10
CA ARG A 282 -33.75 -0.08 -28.30
C ARG A 282 -32.37 0.53 -28.19
N LYS A 283 -32.24 1.72 -27.62
CA LYS A 283 -30.93 2.33 -27.36
C LYS A 283 -30.08 1.47 -26.43
N ALA A 284 -30.67 0.95 -25.35
CA ALA A 284 -30.00 0.04 -24.44
C ALA A 284 -29.54 -1.24 -25.16
N ALA A 285 -30.40 -1.85 -25.99
CA ALA A 285 -30.05 -3.04 -26.77
C ALA A 285 -28.87 -2.83 -27.74
N GLN A 286 -28.81 -1.67 -28.41
CA GLN A 286 -27.71 -1.32 -29.32
C GLN A 286 -26.38 -1.14 -28.59
N ALA A 287 -26.37 -0.44 -27.46
CA ALA A 287 -25.14 -0.20 -26.68
C ALA A 287 -24.59 -1.50 -26.06
N LEU A 288 -25.42 -2.47 -25.71
CA LEU A 288 -24.99 -3.77 -25.22
C LEU A 288 -24.17 -4.60 -26.22
N ALA A 289 -24.45 -4.50 -27.50
CA ALA A 289 -23.72 -5.25 -28.54
C ALA A 289 -22.24 -4.89 -28.54
N ALA A 290 -21.90 -3.61 -28.39
CA ALA A 290 -20.51 -3.14 -28.31
C ALA A 290 -19.81 -3.66 -27.03
N ALA A 291 -20.48 -3.60 -25.88
CA ALA A 291 -19.95 -4.11 -24.61
C ALA A 291 -19.66 -5.60 -24.66
N GLN A 292 -20.52 -6.39 -25.26
CA GLN A 292 -20.32 -7.84 -25.44
C GLN A 292 -19.08 -8.17 -26.25
N THR A 293 -18.91 -7.53 -27.42
CA THR A 293 -17.74 -7.75 -28.29
C THR A 293 -16.45 -7.35 -27.62
N ALA A 294 -16.42 -6.18 -26.95
CA ALA A 294 -15.27 -5.71 -26.21
C ALA A 294 -14.84 -6.68 -25.11
N THR A 295 -15.81 -7.23 -24.37
CA THR A 295 -15.54 -8.18 -23.27
C THR A 295 -14.90 -9.47 -23.78
N GLN A 296 -15.38 -10.02 -24.87
CA GLN A 296 -14.83 -11.24 -25.49
C GLN A 296 -13.40 -11.01 -26.01
N ALA A 297 -13.15 -9.86 -26.65
CA ALA A 297 -11.81 -9.50 -27.14
C ALA A 297 -10.80 -9.36 -25.99
N ALA A 298 -11.20 -8.71 -24.88
CA ALA A 298 -10.36 -8.56 -23.69
C ALA A 298 -9.99 -9.92 -23.08
N ALA A 299 -10.95 -10.83 -22.95
CA ALA A 299 -10.72 -12.16 -22.38
C ALA A 299 -9.77 -13.00 -23.27
N ALA A 300 -9.94 -12.98 -24.56
CA ALA A 300 -9.04 -13.66 -25.52
C ALA A 300 -7.61 -13.11 -25.43
N ALA A 301 -7.45 -11.80 -25.27
CA ALA A 301 -6.15 -11.16 -25.06
C ALA A 301 -5.48 -11.66 -23.76
N GLY A 302 -6.21 -11.76 -22.66
CA GLY A 302 -5.71 -12.28 -21.38
C GLY A 302 -5.19 -13.72 -21.49
N ILE A 303 -5.95 -14.62 -22.15
CA ILE A 303 -5.56 -16.01 -22.38
C ILE A 303 -4.28 -16.09 -23.22
N SER A 304 -4.20 -15.30 -24.28
CA SER A 304 -3.02 -15.29 -25.17
C SER A 304 -1.76 -14.82 -24.42
N ALA A 305 -1.86 -13.78 -23.58
CA ALA A 305 -0.76 -13.31 -22.75
C ALA A 305 -0.31 -14.36 -21.73
N ALA A 306 -1.25 -15.04 -21.08
CA ALA A 306 -0.94 -16.09 -20.10
C ALA A 306 -0.26 -17.32 -20.74
N ALA A 307 -0.66 -17.69 -21.94
CA ALA A 307 0.00 -18.78 -22.70
C ALA A 307 1.46 -18.43 -23.00
N THR A 308 1.73 -17.23 -23.51
CA THR A 308 3.09 -16.79 -23.83
C THR A 308 3.95 -16.67 -22.56
N ALA A 309 3.38 -16.24 -21.43
CA ALA A 309 4.07 -16.20 -20.15
C ALA A 309 4.50 -17.60 -19.68
N ARG A 310 3.66 -18.62 -19.84
CA ARG A 310 4.03 -20.02 -19.56
C ARG A 310 5.19 -20.51 -20.41
N ASP A 311 5.17 -20.20 -21.71
CA ASP A 311 6.25 -20.61 -22.61
C ASP A 311 7.59 -19.98 -22.22
N SER A 312 7.60 -18.72 -21.78
CA SER A 312 8.81 -18.03 -21.30
C SER A 312 9.29 -18.58 -19.95
N ALA A 313 8.39 -18.95 -19.03
CA ALA A 313 8.75 -19.59 -17.77
C ALA A 313 9.35 -20.99 -17.99
N ALA A 314 8.79 -21.79 -18.89
CA ALA A 314 9.36 -23.10 -19.25
C ALA A 314 10.77 -22.97 -19.86
N ALA A 315 11.02 -21.96 -20.70
CA ALA A 315 12.36 -21.70 -21.22
C ALA A 315 13.34 -21.27 -20.11
N ALA A 316 12.88 -20.48 -19.14
CA ALA A 316 13.68 -20.09 -17.98
C ALA A 316 14.05 -21.28 -17.08
N GLN A 317 13.14 -22.24 -16.91
CA GLN A 317 13.42 -23.50 -16.22
C GLN A 317 14.52 -24.30 -16.92
N GLN A 318 14.44 -24.46 -18.25
CA GLN A 318 15.47 -25.15 -19.04
C GLN A 318 16.84 -24.47 -18.91
N ALA A 319 16.88 -23.12 -18.92
CA ALA A 319 18.11 -22.35 -18.74
C ALA A 319 18.72 -22.55 -17.33
N ALA A 320 17.88 -22.60 -16.28
CA ALA A 320 18.34 -22.85 -14.91
C ALA A 320 18.91 -24.27 -14.74
N VAL A 321 18.30 -25.30 -15.37
CA VAL A 321 18.81 -26.68 -15.40
C VAL A 321 20.15 -26.77 -16.15
N ALA A 322 20.25 -26.09 -17.30
CA ALA A 322 21.50 -26.06 -18.09
C ALA A 322 22.64 -25.38 -17.31
N ALA A 323 22.35 -24.28 -16.60
CA ALA A 323 23.29 -23.57 -15.74
C ALA A 323 23.80 -24.46 -14.58
N GLN A 324 22.95 -25.30 -14.00
CA GLN A 324 23.34 -26.26 -12.99
C GLN A 324 24.24 -27.39 -13.58
N ALA A 325 23.87 -27.90 -14.75
CA ALA A 325 24.60 -28.97 -15.41
C ALA A 325 25.99 -28.55 -15.96
N SER A 326 26.20 -27.23 -16.16
CA SER A 326 27.46 -26.67 -16.66
C SER A 326 28.57 -26.51 -15.60
N GLY A 327 28.33 -26.89 -14.33
CA GLY A 327 29.31 -26.74 -13.26
C GLY A 327 29.40 -25.31 -12.66
N ALA A 328 28.37 -24.49 -12.84
CA ALA A 328 28.28 -23.17 -12.17
C ALA A 328 28.38 -23.30 -10.65
N ALA A 329 28.93 -22.29 -9.98
CA ALA A 329 28.99 -22.25 -8.54
C ALA A 329 27.60 -22.50 -7.93
N GLN A 330 27.56 -23.27 -6.82
CA GLN A 330 26.32 -23.74 -6.22
C GLN A 330 25.35 -22.59 -5.86
N SER A 331 25.90 -21.42 -5.47
CA SER A 331 25.15 -20.20 -5.17
C SER A 331 24.46 -19.60 -6.41
N GLU A 332 25.16 -19.47 -7.55
CA GLU A 332 24.62 -18.91 -8.78
C GLU A 332 23.55 -19.84 -9.40
N ALA A 333 23.79 -21.14 -9.38
CA ALA A 333 22.82 -22.14 -9.84
C ALA A 333 21.56 -22.15 -8.95
N ALA A 334 21.70 -21.95 -7.64
CA ALA A 334 20.56 -21.81 -6.72
C ALA A 334 19.74 -20.55 -7.01
N VAL A 335 20.38 -19.41 -7.26
CA VAL A 335 19.70 -18.16 -7.65
C VAL A 335 18.94 -18.31 -8.97
N ALA A 336 19.54 -18.97 -9.97
CA ALA A 336 18.87 -19.22 -11.25
C ALA A 336 17.63 -20.12 -11.08
N ARG A 337 17.71 -21.16 -10.25
CA ARG A 337 16.57 -22.06 -9.95
C ARG A 337 15.46 -21.34 -9.19
N ALA A 338 15.80 -20.54 -8.17
CA ALA A 338 14.83 -19.76 -7.41
C ALA A 338 14.08 -18.76 -8.32
N ALA A 339 14.80 -18.05 -9.20
CA ALA A 339 14.19 -17.13 -10.16
C ALA A 339 13.30 -17.87 -11.19
N ALA A 340 13.69 -19.07 -11.63
CA ALA A 340 12.88 -19.87 -12.55
C ALA A 340 11.62 -20.42 -11.88
N ALA A 341 11.69 -20.83 -10.61
CA ALA A 341 10.52 -21.24 -9.82
C ALA A 341 9.53 -20.08 -9.62
N GLU A 342 10.03 -18.86 -9.36
CA GLU A 342 9.21 -17.65 -9.30
C GLU A 342 8.53 -17.35 -10.65
N ALA A 343 9.24 -17.48 -11.77
CA ALA A 343 8.67 -17.30 -13.10
C ALA A 343 7.53 -18.29 -13.37
N ASP A 344 7.69 -19.56 -12.97
CA ASP A 344 6.66 -20.59 -13.11
C ASP A 344 5.43 -20.29 -12.24
N ALA A 345 5.64 -19.90 -10.98
CA ALA A 345 4.57 -19.49 -10.08
C ALA A 345 3.77 -18.31 -10.64
N GLN A 346 4.43 -17.27 -11.17
CA GLN A 346 3.77 -16.12 -11.79
C GLN A 346 3.03 -16.50 -13.08
N ALA A 347 3.57 -17.41 -13.91
CA ALA A 347 2.90 -17.90 -15.10
C ALA A 347 1.65 -18.75 -14.77
N ALA A 348 1.71 -19.54 -13.70
CA ALA A 348 0.55 -20.29 -13.19
C ALA A 348 -0.56 -19.31 -12.70
N ARG A 349 -0.18 -18.26 -11.98
CA ARG A 349 -1.11 -17.19 -11.55
C ARG A 349 -1.75 -16.49 -12.75
N ALA A 350 -0.97 -16.11 -13.76
CA ALA A 350 -1.47 -15.50 -14.98
C ALA A 350 -2.50 -16.40 -15.70
N THR A 351 -2.22 -17.72 -15.76
CA THR A 351 -3.13 -18.71 -16.36
C THR A 351 -4.45 -18.78 -15.59
N LYS A 352 -4.40 -18.84 -14.27
CA LYS A 352 -5.58 -18.90 -13.40
C LYS A 352 -6.44 -17.63 -13.53
N ALA A 353 -5.79 -16.46 -13.53
CA ALA A 353 -6.47 -15.17 -13.74
C ALA A 353 -7.13 -15.06 -15.13
N ALA A 354 -6.45 -15.54 -16.19
CA ALA A 354 -6.99 -15.53 -17.55
C ALA A 354 -8.20 -16.46 -17.70
N ASN A 355 -8.15 -17.65 -17.11
CA ASN A 355 -9.28 -18.60 -17.15
C ASN A 355 -10.50 -18.04 -16.41
N ARG A 356 -10.30 -17.40 -15.25
CA ARG A 356 -11.38 -16.71 -14.52
C ARG A 356 -11.99 -15.55 -15.32
N ALA A 357 -11.15 -14.71 -15.92
CA ALA A 357 -11.61 -13.62 -16.77
C ALA A 357 -12.42 -14.14 -17.98
N GLN A 358 -12.03 -15.27 -18.56
CA GLN A 358 -12.75 -15.91 -19.66
C GLN A 358 -14.13 -16.45 -19.20
N SER A 359 -14.18 -17.12 -18.05
CA SER A 359 -15.44 -17.63 -17.47
C SER A 359 -16.43 -16.47 -17.26
N LEU A 360 -15.99 -15.40 -16.60
CA LEU A 360 -16.82 -14.23 -16.35
C LEU A 360 -17.24 -13.54 -17.67
N ALA A 361 -16.31 -13.42 -18.64
CA ALA A 361 -16.63 -12.84 -19.94
C ALA A 361 -17.71 -13.63 -20.68
N ASN A 362 -17.70 -14.96 -20.60
CA ASN A 362 -18.73 -15.81 -21.19
C ASN A 362 -20.10 -15.61 -20.49
N THR A 363 -20.11 -15.55 -19.15
CA THR A 363 -21.33 -15.28 -18.37
C THR A 363 -21.90 -13.90 -18.68
N ALA A 364 -21.05 -12.85 -18.68
CA ALA A 364 -21.46 -11.49 -19.00
C ALA A 364 -21.96 -11.34 -20.46
N ALA A 365 -21.31 -12.02 -21.41
CA ALA A 365 -21.74 -12.03 -22.82
C ALA A 365 -23.09 -12.71 -22.99
N SER A 366 -23.35 -13.82 -22.29
CA SER A 366 -24.64 -14.51 -22.31
C SER A 366 -25.75 -13.65 -21.71
N ALA A 367 -25.50 -13.00 -20.57
CA ALA A 367 -26.43 -12.09 -19.92
C ALA A 367 -26.72 -10.86 -20.81
N ALA A 368 -25.70 -10.29 -21.45
CA ALA A 368 -25.87 -9.18 -22.38
C ALA A 368 -26.71 -9.57 -23.61
N ALA A 369 -26.51 -10.78 -24.15
CA ALA A 369 -27.32 -11.29 -25.26
C ALA A 369 -28.77 -11.47 -24.86
N ALA A 370 -29.06 -12.03 -23.68
CA ALA A 370 -30.41 -12.23 -23.14
C ALA A 370 -31.11 -10.88 -22.91
N ALA A 371 -30.43 -9.93 -22.22
CA ALA A 371 -30.94 -8.59 -21.95
C ALA A 371 -31.24 -7.80 -23.24
N ARG A 372 -30.36 -7.92 -24.27
CA ARG A 372 -30.60 -7.31 -25.59
C ARG A 372 -31.83 -7.86 -26.24
N LYS A 373 -31.97 -9.20 -26.28
CA LYS A 373 -33.15 -9.85 -26.85
C LYS A 373 -34.46 -9.44 -26.14
N ALA A 374 -34.41 -9.34 -24.80
CA ALA A 374 -35.58 -8.90 -24.02
C ALA A 374 -35.91 -7.42 -24.32
N ALA A 375 -34.90 -6.54 -24.40
CA ALA A 375 -35.10 -5.12 -24.71
C ALA A 375 -35.66 -4.89 -26.14
N ASP A 376 -35.14 -5.59 -27.14
CA ASP A 376 -35.66 -5.54 -28.53
C ASP A 376 -37.11 -6.05 -28.61
N SER A 377 -37.41 -7.17 -27.95
CA SER A 377 -38.78 -7.73 -27.91
C SER A 377 -39.75 -6.82 -27.18
N ALA A 378 -39.37 -6.28 -26.01
CA ALA A 378 -40.20 -5.35 -25.26
C ALA A 378 -40.46 -4.04 -26.03
N ALA A 379 -39.46 -3.52 -26.75
CA ALA A 379 -39.62 -2.36 -27.61
C ALA A 379 -40.61 -2.61 -28.75
N ALA A 380 -40.55 -3.78 -29.41
CA ALA A 380 -41.47 -4.15 -30.47
C ALA A 380 -42.92 -4.28 -29.97
N HIS A 381 -43.10 -4.88 -28.78
CA HIS A 381 -44.42 -4.98 -28.16
C HIS A 381 -44.97 -3.60 -27.71
N ALA A 382 -44.08 -2.71 -27.18
CA ALA A 382 -44.50 -1.36 -26.80
C ALA A 382 -44.94 -0.50 -27.98
N GLU A 383 -44.29 -0.62 -29.13
CA GLU A 383 -44.75 0.05 -30.37
C GLU A 383 -46.09 -0.48 -30.87
N LYS A 384 -46.24 -1.79 -30.94
CA LYS A 384 -47.53 -2.39 -31.33
C LYS A 384 -48.66 -2.01 -30.38
N ALA A 385 -48.35 -1.95 -29.09
CA ALA A 385 -49.33 -1.54 -28.08
C ALA A 385 -49.72 -0.06 -28.23
N ALA A 386 -48.78 0.79 -28.56
CA ALA A 386 -49.02 2.21 -28.83
C ALA A 386 -49.95 2.36 -30.02
N ASP A 387 -49.69 1.64 -31.14
CA ASP A 387 -50.51 1.66 -32.34
C ASP A 387 -51.93 1.13 -32.08
N ALA A 388 -52.05 0.06 -31.27
CA ALA A 388 -53.33 -0.44 -30.82
C ALA A 388 -54.11 0.56 -29.95
N ALA A 389 -53.44 1.29 -29.05
CA ALA A 389 -54.08 2.29 -28.20
C ALA A 389 -54.54 3.51 -29.01
N ASP A 390 -53.76 3.97 -29.99
CA ASP A 390 -54.18 5.04 -30.92
C ASP A 390 -55.36 4.62 -31.79
N ALA A 391 -55.31 3.40 -32.42
CA ALA A 391 -56.39 2.87 -33.21
C ALA A 391 -57.73 2.72 -32.42
N ALA A 392 -57.61 2.28 -31.16
CA ALA A 392 -58.75 2.17 -30.27
C ALA A 392 -59.31 3.55 -29.86
N ALA A 393 -58.42 4.57 -29.71
CA ALA A 393 -58.83 5.93 -29.43
C ALA A 393 -59.54 6.63 -30.59
N ASP A 394 -59.11 6.30 -31.83
CA ASP A 394 -59.71 6.88 -33.03
C ASP A 394 -61.07 6.28 -33.38
N ALA A 395 -61.32 4.99 -33.03
CA ALA A 395 -62.54 4.26 -33.30
C ALA A 395 -63.44 4.03 -32.06
N ALA A 396 -63.29 4.86 -31.06
CA ALA A 396 -64.01 4.71 -29.79
C ALA A 396 -65.54 4.84 -29.99
N GLY A 397 -66.28 3.77 -29.64
CA GLY A 397 -67.76 3.69 -29.74
C GLY A 397 -68.27 2.77 -30.88
N GLU A 398 -67.42 2.17 -31.68
CA GLU A 398 -67.80 1.14 -32.71
C GLU A 398 -67.67 -0.26 -32.11
N ALA A 399 -68.78 -0.72 -31.42
CA ALA A 399 -68.71 -1.84 -30.47
C ALA A 399 -68.52 -3.27 -31.06
N ASP A 400 -69.01 -3.58 -32.23
CA ASP A 400 -69.03 -4.99 -32.69
C ASP A 400 -67.73 -5.50 -33.35
N ASP A 401 -66.98 -4.67 -33.99
CA ASP A 401 -65.72 -5.07 -34.65
C ASP A 401 -64.52 -5.10 -33.69
N TYR A 402 -64.66 -4.38 -32.59
CA TYR A 402 -63.60 -4.27 -31.58
C TYR A 402 -63.55 -5.37 -30.50
N ALA A 403 -64.59 -6.16 -30.33
CA ALA A 403 -64.57 -7.31 -29.37
C ALA A 403 -63.50 -8.35 -29.74
N ASN A 404 -63.32 -8.63 -31.03
CA ASN A 404 -62.29 -9.55 -31.52
C ASN A 404 -60.90 -8.94 -31.46
N LYS A 405 -60.77 -7.64 -31.77
CA LYS A 405 -59.52 -6.88 -31.62
C LYS A 405 -59.10 -6.75 -30.16
N ALA A 406 -60.06 -6.52 -29.24
CA ALA A 406 -59.82 -6.51 -27.81
C ALA A 406 -59.24 -7.82 -27.29
N LYS A 407 -59.69 -8.98 -27.80
CA LYS A 407 -59.11 -10.29 -27.45
C LYS A 407 -57.65 -10.40 -27.88
N ALA A 408 -57.31 -9.98 -29.11
CA ALA A 408 -55.94 -9.99 -29.62
C ALA A 408 -55.05 -9.05 -28.79
N TRP A 409 -55.52 -7.83 -28.52
CA TRP A 409 -54.80 -6.88 -27.70
C TRP A 409 -54.58 -7.35 -26.27
N ALA A 410 -55.54 -8.02 -25.65
CA ALA A 410 -55.42 -8.65 -24.34
C ALA A 410 -54.35 -9.75 -24.35
N ALA A 411 -54.31 -10.61 -25.38
CA ALA A 411 -53.28 -11.62 -25.53
C ALA A 411 -51.89 -11.01 -25.70
N ASP A 412 -51.76 -9.95 -26.51
CA ASP A 412 -50.49 -9.21 -26.68
C ASP A 412 -50.04 -8.52 -25.37
N SER A 413 -51.00 -8.03 -24.55
CA SER A 413 -50.73 -7.48 -23.24
C SER A 413 -50.13 -8.53 -22.30
N VAL A 414 -50.71 -9.76 -22.28
CA VAL A 414 -50.13 -10.86 -21.47
C VAL A 414 -48.74 -11.23 -21.94
N ALA A 415 -48.50 -11.32 -23.25
CA ALA A 415 -47.17 -11.61 -23.79
C ALA A 415 -46.13 -10.52 -23.40
N ALA A 416 -46.51 -9.26 -23.44
CA ALA A 416 -45.65 -8.13 -23.03
C ALA A 416 -45.32 -8.19 -21.53
N ALA A 417 -46.31 -8.55 -20.69
CA ALA A 417 -46.11 -8.69 -19.24
C ALA A 417 -45.24 -9.92 -18.88
N GLU A 418 -45.32 -11.02 -19.63
CA GLU A 418 -44.45 -12.18 -19.46
C GLU A 418 -43.01 -11.84 -19.83
N LEU A 419 -42.77 -11.02 -20.86
CA LEU A 419 -41.42 -10.51 -21.20
C LEU A 419 -40.85 -9.62 -20.11
N ALA A 420 -41.68 -8.79 -19.45
CA ALA A 420 -41.25 -7.98 -18.31
C ALA A 420 -40.83 -8.87 -17.12
N ALA A 421 -41.56 -9.94 -16.83
CA ALA A 421 -41.20 -10.88 -15.76
C ALA A 421 -39.87 -11.61 -16.08
N LYS A 422 -39.71 -12.05 -17.33
CA LYS A 422 -38.46 -12.71 -17.77
C LYS A 422 -37.25 -11.78 -17.67
N ALA A 423 -37.40 -10.51 -17.99
CA ALA A 423 -36.30 -9.52 -17.86
C ALA A 423 -35.85 -9.37 -16.39
N VAL A 424 -36.75 -9.52 -15.41
CA VAL A 424 -36.42 -9.52 -13.98
C VAL A 424 -35.63 -10.79 -13.60
N ASP A 425 -36.00 -11.95 -14.12
CA ASP A 425 -35.26 -13.19 -13.86
C ASP A 425 -33.85 -13.14 -14.47
N ASP A 426 -33.71 -12.59 -15.67
CA ASP A 426 -32.40 -12.32 -16.28
C ASP A 426 -31.58 -11.35 -15.43
N ALA A 427 -32.17 -10.29 -14.84
CA ALA A 427 -31.49 -9.35 -13.94
C ALA A 427 -30.99 -10.04 -12.65
N ARG A 428 -31.78 -10.96 -12.07
CA ARG A 428 -31.37 -11.78 -10.91
C ARG A 428 -30.16 -12.67 -11.25
N ALA A 429 -30.18 -13.31 -12.41
CA ALA A 429 -29.10 -14.17 -12.87
C ALA A 429 -27.79 -13.37 -13.05
N VAL A 430 -27.88 -12.16 -13.58
CA VAL A 430 -26.72 -11.25 -13.74
C VAL A 430 -26.20 -10.77 -12.39
N GLU A 431 -27.08 -10.44 -11.44
CA GLU A 431 -26.66 -10.06 -10.07
C GLU A 431 -25.88 -11.21 -9.43
N ALA A 432 -26.38 -12.44 -9.48
CA ALA A 432 -25.70 -13.61 -8.93
C ALA A 432 -24.30 -13.82 -9.56
N ALA A 433 -24.20 -13.73 -10.90
CA ALA A 433 -22.91 -13.83 -11.59
C ALA A 433 -21.95 -12.70 -11.22
N ALA A 434 -22.43 -11.48 -11.00
CA ALA A 434 -21.61 -10.36 -10.56
C ALA A 434 -21.04 -10.60 -9.15
N ARG A 435 -21.83 -11.15 -8.22
CA ARG A 435 -21.35 -11.50 -6.86
C ARG A 435 -20.30 -12.63 -6.89
N GLU A 436 -20.50 -13.64 -7.69
CA GLU A 436 -19.52 -14.71 -7.90
C GLU A 436 -18.20 -14.15 -8.42
N ALA A 437 -18.25 -13.27 -9.42
CA ALA A 437 -17.08 -12.62 -9.98
C ALA A 437 -16.33 -11.74 -8.98
N GLU A 438 -17.04 -11.02 -8.11
CA GLU A 438 -16.41 -10.23 -7.04
C GLU A 438 -15.72 -11.13 -6.01
N ALA A 439 -16.35 -12.22 -5.61
CA ALA A 439 -15.76 -13.20 -4.71
C ALA A 439 -14.49 -13.83 -5.31
N GLU A 440 -14.50 -14.21 -6.59
CA GLU A 440 -13.35 -14.74 -7.30
C GLU A 440 -12.21 -13.70 -7.39
N LYS A 441 -12.55 -12.43 -7.67
CA LYS A 441 -11.56 -11.36 -7.69
C LYS A 441 -10.91 -11.18 -6.33
N LEU A 442 -11.71 -11.11 -5.25
CA LEU A 442 -11.20 -10.99 -3.89
C LEU A 442 -10.28 -12.16 -3.53
N ALA A 443 -10.66 -13.40 -3.89
CA ALA A 443 -9.84 -14.59 -3.67
C ALA A 443 -8.49 -14.50 -4.41
N HIS A 444 -8.50 -14.01 -5.65
CA HIS A 444 -7.26 -13.80 -6.42
C HIS A 444 -6.36 -12.72 -5.80
N ASP A 445 -6.92 -11.56 -5.46
CA ASP A 445 -6.18 -10.45 -4.83
C ASP A 445 -5.60 -10.91 -3.48
N THR A 446 -6.34 -11.72 -2.71
CA THR A 446 -5.89 -12.33 -1.46
C THR A 446 -4.72 -13.29 -1.67
N GLU A 447 -4.78 -14.17 -2.68
CA GLU A 447 -3.71 -15.13 -3.00
C GLU A 447 -2.40 -14.40 -3.38
N GLN A 448 -2.50 -13.29 -4.13
CA GLN A 448 -1.33 -12.47 -4.44
C GLN A 448 -0.76 -11.81 -3.18
N SER A 449 -1.60 -11.18 -2.36
CA SER A 449 -1.18 -10.53 -1.12
C SER A 449 -0.57 -11.51 -0.12
N LEU A 450 -1.07 -12.75 -0.05
CA LEU A 450 -0.50 -13.83 0.77
C LEU A 450 0.93 -14.21 0.30
N ALA A 451 1.16 -14.27 -1.01
CA ALA A 451 2.50 -14.57 -1.54
C ALA A 451 3.50 -13.46 -1.17
N GLU A 452 3.10 -12.19 -1.35
CA GLU A 452 3.92 -11.03 -0.98
C GLU A 452 4.18 -10.96 0.54
N ALA A 453 3.17 -11.25 1.36
CA ALA A 453 3.29 -11.29 2.82
C ALA A 453 4.28 -12.37 3.29
N ARG A 454 4.24 -13.57 2.69
CA ARG A 454 5.19 -14.66 2.98
C ARG A 454 6.62 -14.31 2.58
N GLU A 455 6.82 -13.65 1.44
CA GLU A 455 8.15 -13.18 1.02
C GLU A 455 8.72 -12.18 2.01
N MET A 456 7.91 -11.21 2.46
CA MET A 456 8.31 -10.24 3.49
C MET A 456 8.60 -10.90 4.84
N ALA A 457 7.83 -11.90 5.25
CA ALA A 457 8.06 -12.64 6.49
C ALA A 457 9.35 -13.48 6.42
N ALA A 458 9.66 -14.07 5.27
CA ALA A 458 10.92 -14.80 5.05
C ALA A 458 12.12 -13.85 5.14
N ALA A 459 12.05 -12.68 4.51
CA ALA A 459 13.11 -11.66 4.60
C ALA A 459 13.32 -11.17 6.06
N GLU A 460 12.24 -10.94 6.81
CA GLU A 460 12.32 -10.59 8.24
C GLU A 460 12.99 -11.70 9.07
N ALA A 461 12.75 -12.98 8.73
CA ALA A 461 13.38 -14.12 9.39
C ALA A 461 14.89 -14.21 9.07
N GLU A 462 15.28 -14.00 7.82
CA GLU A 462 16.68 -13.95 7.38
C GLU A 462 17.43 -12.81 8.07
N ASP A 463 16.85 -11.61 8.15
CA ASP A 463 17.44 -10.46 8.83
C ASP A 463 17.65 -10.74 10.34
N ARG A 464 16.70 -11.41 10.99
CA ARG A 464 16.84 -11.81 12.40
C ARG A 464 17.94 -12.85 12.60
N GLU A 465 18.06 -13.81 11.69
CA GLU A 465 19.10 -14.82 11.74
C GLU A 465 20.48 -14.19 11.51
N ALA A 466 20.62 -13.32 10.53
CA ALA A 466 21.83 -12.55 10.28
C ALA A 466 22.25 -11.71 11.50
N ALA A 467 21.29 -11.06 12.17
CA ALA A 467 21.54 -10.30 13.38
C ALA A 467 22.03 -11.19 14.54
N ARG A 468 21.45 -12.39 14.73
CA ARG A 468 21.90 -13.36 15.74
C ARG A 468 23.32 -13.85 15.45
N ASN A 469 23.61 -14.18 14.21
CA ASN A 469 24.93 -14.64 13.79
C ASN A 469 25.99 -13.56 14.01
N ALA A 470 25.67 -12.30 13.67
CA ALA A 470 26.55 -11.15 13.93
C ALA A 470 26.78 -10.92 15.43
N ALA A 471 25.74 -11.04 16.26
CA ALA A 471 25.87 -10.94 17.71
C ALA A 471 26.78 -12.07 18.28
N THR A 472 26.59 -13.31 17.83
CA THR A 472 27.42 -14.45 18.26
C THR A 472 28.87 -14.26 17.86
N GLU A 473 29.14 -13.76 16.67
CA GLU A 473 30.51 -13.48 16.22
C GLU A 473 31.14 -12.31 16.99
N ALA A 474 30.36 -11.24 17.30
CA ALA A 474 30.80 -10.15 18.14
C ALA A 474 31.18 -10.63 19.56
N ASP A 475 30.36 -11.50 20.17
CA ASP A 475 30.65 -12.10 21.48
C ASP A 475 31.96 -12.93 21.45
N ARG A 476 32.17 -13.68 20.37
CA ARG A 476 33.41 -14.48 20.19
C ARG A 476 34.64 -13.59 20.08
N LEU A 477 34.56 -12.52 19.27
CA LEU A 477 35.65 -11.56 19.09
C LEU A 477 35.93 -10.78 20.37
N ASP A 478 34.91 -10.40 21.13
CA ASP A 478 35.05 -9.73 22.41
C ASP A 478 35.76 -10.62 23.45
N ALA A 479 35.40 -11.90 23.51
CA ALA A 479 36.07 -12.87 24.38
C ALA A 479 37.56 -13.05 24.00
N GLN A 480 37.88 -13.11 22.71
CA GLN A 480 39.29 -13.17 22.24
C GLN A 480 40.05 -11.88 22.56
N THR A 481 39.40 -10.72 22.41
CA THR A 481 40.00 -9.42 22.72
C THR A 481 40.34 -9.33 24.20
N LYS A 482 39.46 -9.76 25.11
CA LYS A 482 39.69 -9.82 26.53
C LYS A 482 40.85 -10.75 26.90
N ASP A 483 40.96 -11.93 26.24
CA ASP A 483 42.09 -12.86 26.45
C ASP A 483 43.43 -12.22 26.00
N PHE A 484 43.47 -11.58 24.84
CA PHE A 484 44.68 -10.87 24.38
C PHE A 484 45.05 -9.72 25.29
N ILE A 485 44.06 -8.90 25.77
CA ILE A 485 44.31 -7.83 26.75
C ILE A 485 44.89 -8.42 28.01
N SER A 486 44.32 -9.44 28.59
CA SER A 486 44.80 -10.09 29.84
C SER A 486 46.22 -10.60 29.70
N ARG A 487 46.56 -11.22 28.56
CA ARG A 487 47.92 -11.68 28.27
C ARG A 487 48.89 -10.53 28.10
N ALA A 488 48.49 -9.46 27.43
CA ALA A 488 49.31 -8.30 27.24
C ALA A 488 49.62 -7.59 28.59
N GLU A 489 48.60 -7.42 29.46
CA GLU A 489 48.75 -6.85 30.80
C GLU A 489 49.67 -7.70 31.69
N ALA A 490 49.50 -9.03 31.68
CA ALA A 490 50.33 -9.94 32.42
C ALA A 490 51.78 -9.93 31.97
N ALA A 491 52.03 -9.91 30.69
CA ALA A 491 53.36 -9.80 30.08
C ALA A 491 54.00 -8.44 30.38
N TYR A 492 53.28 -7.33 30.30
CA TYR A 492 53.74 -6.00 30.69
C TYR A 492 54.14 -5.95 32.17
N ALA A 493 53.33 -6.49 33.06
CA ALA A 493 53.60 -6.53 34.49
C ALA A 493 54.83 -7.38 34.85
N SER A 494 55.14 -8.42 34.06
CA SER A 494 56.32 -9.28 34.25
C SER A 494 57.60 -8.72 33.52
N GLY A 495 57.50 -7.62 32.79
CA GLY A 495 58.58 -7.04 32.02
C GLY A 495 58.88 -7.72 30.67
N ASP A 496 58.03 -8.68 30.23
CA ASP A 496 58.09 -9.29 28.88
C ASP A 496 57.48 -8.37 27.86
N THR A 497 58.22 -7.34 27.42
CA THR A 497 57.78 -6.34 26.44
C THR A 497 57.43 -6.97 25.10
N ALA A 498 58.14 -8.01 24.67
CA ALA A 498 57.84 -8.64 23.36
C ALA A 498 56.47 -9.31 23.34
N SER A 499 56.11 -10.06 24.39
CA SER A 499 54.80 -10.68 24.50
C SER A 499 53.71 -9.66 24.76
N ALA A 500 53.99 -8.58 25.50
CA ALA A 500 53.07 -7.47 25.75
C ALA A 500 52.71 -6.76 24.43
N LEU A 501 53.67 -6.44 23.59
CA LEU A 501 53.51 -5.83 22.26
C LEU A 501 52.72 -6.78 21.31
N ALA A 502 53.11 -8.04 21.23
CA ALA A 502 52.47 -9.00 20.32
C ALA A 502 50.98 -9.21 20.66
N ASN A 503 50.62 -9.34 21.94
CA ASN A 503 49.22 -9.49 22.36
C ASN A 503 48.48 -8.13 22.35
N GLY A 504 49.17 -7.02 22.73
CA GLY A 504 48.59 -5.68 22.67
C GLY A 504 48.15 -5.28 21.25
N ARG A 505 48.97 -5.52 20.24
CA ARG A 505 48.62 -5.26 18.84
C ARG A 505 47.43 -6.10 18.36
N LYS A 506 47.38 -7.40 18.72
CA LYS A 506 46.27 -8.27 18.39
C LYS A 506 44.94 -7.78 19.05
N ALA A 507 45.02 -7.37 20.32
CA ALA A 507 43.91 -6.82 21.03
C ALA A 507 43.41 -5.52 20.40
N ALA A 508 44.33 -4.60 20.03
CA ALA A 508 43.98 -3.32 19.38
C ALA A 508 43.30 -3.53 18.02
N VAL A 509 43.82 -4.44 17.17
CA VAL A 509 43.22 -4.78 15.87
C VAL A 509 41.80 -5.35 16.06
N ASN A 510 41.61 -6.29 16.97
CA ASN A 510 40.29 -6.82 17.25
C ASN A 510 39.35 -5.76 17.80
N LEU A 511 39.81 -4.90 18.70
CA LEU A 511 39.02 -3.83 19.27
C LEU A 511 38.52 -2.84 18.20
N ILE A 512 39.39 -2.43 17.26
CA ILE A 512 39.01 -1.55 16.15
C ILE A 512 37.87 -2.16 15.32
N SER A 513 37.88 -3.48 15.12
CA SER A 513 36.85 -4.19 14.32
C SER A 513 35.54 -4.41 15.07
N THR A 514 35.57 -4.48 16.39
CA THR A 514 34.41 -4.87 17.23
C THR A 514 33.81 -3.73 18.03
N THR A 515 34.62 -2.73 18.46
CA THR A 515 34.12 -1.68 19.32
C THR A 515 33.24 -0.67 18.59
N ILE A 516 32.17 -0.30 19.23
CA ILE A 516 31.31 0.83 18.83
C ILE A 516 31.74 2.13 19.51
N GLY A 517 32.58 2.05 20.53
CA GLY A 517 33.10 3.21 21.24
C GLY A 517 34.11 3.98 20.39
N THR A 518 33.88 5.28 20.22
CA THR A 518 34.70 6.16 19.39
C THR A 518 36.07 6.41 20.03
N TRP A 519 36.12 6.51 21.37
CA TRP A 519 37.33 6.73 22.13
C TRP A 519 38.23 5.49 22.16
N SER A 520 37.67 4.33 22.42
CA SER A 520 38.39 3.06 22.42
C SER A 520 38.98 2.76 21.03
N ARG A 521 38.22 3.05 19.97
CA ARG A 521 38.70 2.90 18.58
C ARG A 521 39.85 3.85 18.30
N ALA A 522 39.69 5.17 18.58
CA ALA A 522 40.70 6.17 18.31
C ALA A 522 42.00 5.92 19.08
N ALA A 523 41.89 5.46 20.35
CA ALA A 523 43.07 5.11 21.17
C ALA A 523 43.80 3.88 20.61
N ALA A 524 43.07 2.86 20.13
CA ALA A 524 43.67 1.68 19.51
C ALA A 524 44.34 2.01 18.15
N GLU A 525 43.69 2.81 17.32
CA GLU A 525 44.25 3.32 16.03
C GLU A 525 45.54 4.12 16.25
N TYR A 526 45.52 5.03 17.25
CA TYR A 526 46.74 5.80 17.61
C TYR A 526 47.89 4.87 18.04
N ALA A 527 47.62 3.89 18.93
CA ALA A 527 48.62 2.95 19.39
C ALA A 527 49.23 2.11 18.26
N LEU A 528 48.40 1.69 17.28
CA LEU A 528 48.88 0.92 16.13
C LEU A 528 49.62 1.74 15.08
N ALA A 529 49.31 3.03 14.96
CA ALA A 529 50.00 3.96 14.05
C ALA A 529 51.28 4.50 14.64
N GLY A 530 51.46 4.41 15.96
CA GLY A 530 52.62 4.91 16.69
C GLY A 530 53.76 3.89 16.83
N GLU A 531 54.67 4.14 17.75
CA GLU A 531 55.82 3.30 18.06
C GLU A 531 55.46 2.21 19.07
N ASP A 532 56.43 1.35 19.44
CA ASP A 532 56.22 0.26 20.43
C ASP A 532 55.78 0.79 21.79
N GLU A 533 56.33 1.94 22.21
CA GLU A 533 55.97 2.61 23.46
C GLU A 533 54.51 3.09 23.51
N ASP A 534 53.95 3.50 22.39
CA ASP A 534 52.54 3.89 22.31
C ASP A 534 51.62 2.66 22.51
N VAL A 535 52.02 1.49 21.97
CA VAL A 535 51.30 0.24 22.23
C VAL A 535 51.38 -0.18 23.70
N LEU A 536 52.55 -0.05 24.34
CA LEU A 536 52.73 -0.38 25.75
C LEU A 536 51.93 0.58 26.67
N THR A 537 51.91 1.87 26.33
CA THR A 537 51.11 2.88 27.02
C THR A 537 49.61 2.61 26.84
N TRP A 538 49.23 2.20 25.66
CA TRP A 538 47.82 1.80 25.42
C TRP A 538 47.41 0.58 26.26
N VAL A 539 48.24 -0.46 26.34
CA VAL A 539 48.00 -1.63 27.16
C VAL A 539 47.89 -1.27 28.65
N SER A 540 48.76 -0.41 29.15
CA SER A 540 48.83 -0.08 30.57
C SER A 540 47.83 1.00 31.02
N THR A 541 47.52 1.99 30.18
CA THR A 541 46.80 3.21 30.61
C THR A 541 45.70 3.65 29.65
N ASP A 542 46.03 3.94 28.35
CA ASP A 542 45.14 4.67 27.47
C ASP A 542 43.87 3.94 27.11
N ARG A 543 43.94 2.61 26.97
CA ARG A 543 42.77 1.75 26.75
C ARG A 543 41.73 1.94 27.86
N GLN A 544 42.15 1.99 29.13
CA GLN A 544 41.25 2.15 30.27
C GLN A 544 40.62 3.55 30.33
N ILE A 545 41.40 4.57 29.94
CA ILE A 545 40.93 5.98 29.84
C ILE A 545 39.85 6.07 28.76
N ALA A 546 40.15 5.54 27.57
CA ALA A 546 39.23 5.57 26.42
C ALA A 546 37.93 4.80 26.68
N GLN A 547 38.04 3.63 27.33
CA GLN A 547 36.87 2.84 27.66
C GLN A 547 35.96 3.53 28.70
N ARG A 548 36.56 4.17 29.72
CA ARG A 548 35.76 4.94 30.68
C ARG A 548 35.04 6.12 30.02
N GLN A 549 35.63 6.75 29.02
CA GLN A 549 34.99 7.82 28.29
C GLN A 549 33.84 7.30 27.41
N ASP A 550 34.00 6.17 26.70
CA ASP A 550 32.92 5.52 25.96
C ASP A 550 31.78 5.11 26.89
N ASP A 551 32.11 4.57 28.10
CA ASP A 551 31.12 4.22 29.12
C ASP A 551 30.37 5.50 29.62
N SER A 552 31.07 6.64 29.82
CA SER A 552 30.46 7.92 30.25
C SER A 552 29.53 8.49 29.17
N GLU A 553 29.93 8.47 27.92
CA GLU A 553 29.12 8.91 26.79
C GLU A 553 27.88 8.01 26.60
N THR A 554 28.02 6.71 26.82
CA THR A 554 26.90 5.77 26.81
C THR A 554 25.93 6.09 27.95
N ALA A 555 26.42 6.36 29.15
CA ALA A 555 25.62 6.75 30.30
C ALA A 555 24.89 8.09 30.07
N LEU A 556 25.55 9.07 29.45
CA LEU A 556 24.94 10.34 29.04
C LEU A 556 23.87 10.14 27.96
N ALA A 557 24.12 9.29 26.96
CA ALA A 557 23.12 8.96 25.94
C ALA A 557 21.87 8.31 26.57
N VAL A 558 22.06 7.40 27.52
CA VAL A 558 21.00 6.82 28.33
C VAL A 558 20.24 7.89 29.12
N ALA A 559 20.93 8.81 29.78
CA ALA A 559 20.31 9.89 30.56
C ALA A 559 19.40 10.77 29.70
N ASN A 560 19.80 11.10 28.47
CA ASN A 560 19.04 11.97 27.56
C ASN A 560 17.67 11.39 27.14
N VAL A 561 17.53 10.06 27.08
CA VAL A 561 16.30 9.37 26.64
C VAL A 561 15.52 8.69 27.75
N SER A 562 16.03 8.76 28.98
CA SER A 562 15.47 8.03 30.14
C SER A 562 14.57 8.91 31.03
N THR A 563 14.07 8.32 32.09
CA THR A 563 13.34 8.99 33.16
C THR A 563 14.27 9.81 34.06
N GLU A 564 13.70 10.69 34.86
CA GLU A 564 14.45 11.52 35.85
C GLU A 564 15.34 10.65 36.76
N ALA A 565 14.82 9.53 37.27
CA ALA A 565 15.54 8.64 38.19
C ALA A 565 16.78 8.01 37.53
N VAL A 566 16.64 7.52 36.29
CA VAL A 566 17.76 6.93 35.54
C VAL A 566 18.79 8.00 35.16
N ALA A 567 18.34 9.19 34.73
CA ALA A 567 19.23 10.29 34.36
C ALA A 567 20.03 10.82 35.55
N ASN A 568 19.45 10.91 36.75
CA ASN A 568 20.17 11.25 37.97
C ASN A 568 21.18 10.18 38.34
N ALA A 569 20.81 8.89 38.29
CA ALA A 569 21.73 7.78 38.59
C ALA A 569 22.91 7.75 37.58
N ALA A 570 22.68 8.08 36.32
CA ALA A 570 23.74 8.23 35.32
C ALA A 570 24.68 9.39 35.65
N ALA A 571 24.15 10.56 36.05
CA ALA A 571 24.94 11.70 36.49
C ALA A 571 25.80 11.40 37.74
N ASP A 572 25.20 10.76 38.76
CA ASP A 572 25.92 10.33 39.97
C ASP A 572 27.06 9.36 39.65
N ALA A 573 26.81 8.43 38.73
CA ALA A 573 27.82 7.46 38.29
C ALA A 573 28.97 8.13 37.51
N ILE A 574 28.69 9.13 36.68
CA ILE A 574 29.68 9.89 35.91
C ILE A 574 30.50 10.81 36.84
N GLU A 575 29.85 11.45 37.83
CA GLU A 575 30.51 12.31 38.81
C GLU A 575 31.45 11.54 39.76
N ASN A 576 31.13 10.27 40.00
CA ASN A 576 31.88 9.43 40.94
C ASN A 576 33.32 9.19 40.43
N SER A 577 34.31 9.38 41.33
CA SER A 577 35.73 9.18 41.04
C SER A 577 36.13 7.69 40.88
N ASP A 578 35.28 6.73 41.31
CA ASP A 578 35.56 5.30 41.15
C ASP A 578 35.52 4.95 39.65
N PRO A 579 36.63 4.42 39.10
CA PRO A 579 36.70 4.04 37.67
C PRO A 579 35.63 3.01 37.23
N GLN A 580 35.06 2.26 38.16
CA GLN A 580 34.04 1.23 37.88
C GLN A 580 32.61 1.76 38.03
N SER A 581 32.40 2.96 38.53
CA SER A 581 31.05 3.48 38.84
C SER A 581 30.15 3.54 37.61
N VAL A 582 30.62 4.12 36.50
CA VAL A 582 29.83 4.21 35.28
C VAL A 582 29.53 2.82 34.70
N ARG A 583 30.49 1.91 34.72
CA ARG A 583 30.29 0.53 34.26
C ARG A 583 29.28 -0.21 35.13
N ASN A 584 29.35 -0.08 36.44
CA ASN A 584 28.38 -0.66 37.37
C ASN A 584 26.97 -0.07 37.10
N PHE A 585 26.89 1.22 36.86
CA PHE A 585 25.62 1.83 36.45
C PHE A 585 25.09 1.22 35.14
N LEU A 586 25.91 1.10 34.09
CA LEU A 586 25.50 0.54 32.79
C LEU A 586 25.12 -0.94 32.85
N THR A 587 25.68 -1.74 33.77
CA THR A 587 25.42 -3.18 33.90
C THR A 587 24.25 -3.51 34.83
N THR A 588 24.16 -2.85 35.99
CA THR A 588 23.14 -3.14 37.00
C THR A 588 22.37 -1.91 37.48
N GLY A 589 23.04 -0.78 37.69
CA GLY A 589 22.45 0.42 38.28
C GLY A 589 21.32 1.03 37.44
N ILE A 590 21.38 0.92 36.12
CA ILE A 590 20.29 1.34 35.22
C ILE A 590 19.00 0.56 35.48
N HIS A 591 19.09 -0.73 35.82
CA HIS A 591 17.92 -1.56 36.07
C HIS A 591 17.32 -1.26 37.42
N GLU A 592 18.18 -0.97 38.41
CA GLU A 592 17.80 -0.56 39.78
C GLU A 592 17.12 0.82 39.76
N ALA A 593 17.73 1.80 39.09
CA ALA A 593 17.17 3.14 38.95
C ALA A 593 15.81 3.15 38.19
N ALA A 594 15.66 2.31 37.19
CA ALA A 594 14.42 2.18 36.40
C ALA A 594 13.36 1.29 37.05
N ALA A 595 13.63 0.57 38.17
CA ALA A 595 12.73 -0.46 38.67
C ALA A 595 11.35 0.05 39.05
N LEU A 596 11.26 1.23 39.67
CA LEU A 596 9.97 1.83 40.03
C LEU A 596 9.16 2.25 38.80
N ASP A 597 9.80 2.91 37.84
CA ASP A 597 9.15 3.36 36.60
C ASP A 597 8.68 2.16 35.76
N ARG A 598 9.49 1.10 35.69
CA ARG A 598 9.10 -0.14 35.00
C ARG A 598 7.90 -0.81 35.65
N ARG A 599 7.79 -0.81 37.00
CA ARG A 599 6.58 -1.31 37.68
C ARG A 599 5.34 -0.52 37.26
N VAL A 600 5.45 0.82 37.25
CA VAL A 600 4.35 1.69 36.82
C VAL A 600 3.97 1.42 35.39
N ASP A 601 4.96 1.23 34.51
CA ASP A 601 4.69 0.94 33.08
C ASP A 601 4.05 -0.45 32.89
N ILE A 602 4.49 -1.48 33.65
CA ILE A 602 3.84 -2.79 33.62
C ILE A 602 2.39 -2.70 34.11
N LEU A 603 2.13 -1.96 35.19
CA LEU A 603 0.77 -1.73 35.69
C LEU A 603 -0.11 -0.96 34.66
N ARG A 604 0.47 -0.01 33.95
CA ARG A 604 -0.22 0.70 32.85
C ARG A 604 -0.57 -0.24 31.71
N ILE A 605 0.40 -1.09 31.28
CA ILE A 605 0.17 -2.12 30.24
C ILE A 605 -0.96 -3.06 30.68
N LEU A 606 -0.99 -3.48 31.96
CA LEU A 606 -2.08 -4.31 32.48
C LEU A 606 -3.42 -3.55 32.50
N GLY A 607 -3.41 -2.24 32.80
CA GLY A 607 -4.58 -1.37 32.76
C GLY A 607 -5.22 -1.24 31.37
N ASP A 608 -4.42 -1.33 30.31
CA ASP A 608 -4.88 -1.34 28.91
C ASP A 608 -5.48 -2.69 28.48
N ASN A 609 -5.65 -3.62 29.43
CA ASN A 609 -6.23 -4.95 29.20
C ASN A 609 -5.57 -5.73 28.04
N PRO A 610 -4.27 -6.02 28.12
CA PRO A 610 -3.54 -6.72 27.08
C PRO A 610 -4.02 -8.17 26.92
N GLY A 611 -3.57 -8.84 25.86
CA GLY A 611 -3.84 -10.25 25.65
C GLY A 611 -3.22 -11.14 26.72
N LYS A 612 -3.58 -12.42 26.72
CA LYS A 612 -3.25 -13.38 27.79
C LYS A 612 -1.74 -13.56 27.96
N ALA A 613 -0.97 -13.65 26.87
CA ALA A 613 0.47 -13.91 26.95
C ALA A 613 1.24 -12.72 27.58
N VAL A 614 0.85 -11.50 27.25
CA VAL A 614 1.40 -10.27 27.86
C VAL A 614 0.97 -10.17 29.32
N LYS A 615 -0.29 -10.44 29.63
CA LYS A 615 -0.84 -10.39 30.98
C LYS A 615 -0.15 -11.37 31.91
N ASP A 616 0.02 -12.63 31.53
CA ASP A 616 0.68 -13.67 32.30
C ASP A 616 2.16 -13.32 32.59
N ALA A 617 2.87 -12.80 31.53
CA ALA A 617 4.26 -12.38 31.67
C ALA A 617 4.42 -11.13 32.58
N ALA A 618 3.51 -10.18 32.47
CA ALA A 618 3.50 -8.97 33.30
C ALA A 618 3.25 -9.30 34.77
N GLN A 619 2.30 -10.17 35.05
CA GLN A 619 2.01 -10.63 36.42
C GLN A 619 3.21 -11.36 37.03
N ALA A 620 3.83 -12.29 36.27
CA ALA A 620 5.02 -13.02 36.75
C ALA A 620 6.19 -12.06 37.08
N ALA A 621 6.40 -11.01 36.28
CA ALA A 621 7.43 -10.02 36.54
C ALA A 621 7.15 -9.13 37.77
N LEU A 622 5.88 -8.80 38.03
CA LEU A 622 5.46 -8.05 39.20
C LEU A 622 5.53 -8.91 40.48
N ASP A 623 5.22 -10.21 40.40
CA ASP A 623 5.26 -11.16 41.51
C ASP A 623 6.72 -11.43 41.96
N ASP A 624 7.66 -11.54 41.01
CA ASP A 624 9.10 -11.63 41.29
C ASP A 624 9.62 -10.29 41.87
N GLY A 625 9.27 -9.17 41.26
CA GLY A 625 9.54 -7.81 41.70
C GLY A 625 10.99 -7.38 41.61
N SER A 626 11.94 -8.24 41.21
CA SER A 626 13.35 -7.89 41.06
C SER A 626 13.58 -6.96 39.84
N PRO A 627 14.56 -6.03 39.89
CA PRO A 627 14.89 -5.17 38.76
C PRO A 627 15.19 -5.96 37.47
N SER A 628 15.79 -7.15 37.59
CA SER A 628 16.09 -8.06 36.48
C SER A 628 14.84 -8.68 35.88
N ALA A 629 13.88 -9.13 36.69
CA ALA A 629 12.61 -9.68 36.21
C ALA A 629 11.77 -8.63 35.53
N LEU A 630 11.68 -7.41 36.09
CA LEU A 630 11.00 -6.29 35.48
C LEU A 630 11.63 -5.91 34.11
N HIS A 631 12.97 -5.95 34.02
CA HIS A 631 13.67 -5.73 32.75
C HIS A 631 13.42 -6.87 31.75
N ALA A 632 13.48 -8.11 32.18
CA ALA A 632 13.25 -9.29 31.36
C ALA A 632 11.84 -9.29 30.71
N PHE A 633 10.83 -8.80 31.43
CA PHE A 633 9.50 -8.61 30.88
C PHE A 633 9.50 -7.73 29.64
N PHE A 634 10.14 -6.55 29.69
CA PHE A 634 10.18 -5.66 28.52
C PHE A 634 10.96 -6.24 27.33
N ARG A 635 11.97 -7.06 27.60
CA ARG A 635 12.68 -7.81 26.55
C ARG A 635 11.79 -8.87 25.87
N ALA A 636 10.94 -9.54 26.67
CA ALA A 636 10.03 -10.58 26.19
C ALA A 636 8.72 -10.00 25.62
N LEU A 637 8.38 -8.75 25.92
CA LEU A 637 7.12 -8.11 25.55
C LEU A 637 6.80 -8.17 24.04
N PRO A 638 7.75 -7.93 23.11
CA PRO A 638 7.45 -8.03 21.67
C PRO A 638 7.00 -9.42 21.25
N ASP A 639 7.63 -10.48 21.78
CA ASP A 639 7.28 -11.86 21.45
C ASP A 639 5.92 -12.26 22.07
N LYS A 640 5.65 -11.81 23.30
CA LYS A 640 4.35 -12.04 23.96
C LYS A 640 3.22 -11.30 23.26
N ALA A 641 3.46 -10.04 22.87
CA ALA A 641 2.51 -9.26 22.09
C ALA A 641 2.24 -9.90 20.70
N ALA A 642 3.26 -10.47 20.05
CA ALA A 642 3.10 -11.16 18.79
C ALA A 642 2.21 -12.42 18.89
N LEU A 643 2.26 -13.13 20.03
CA LEU A 643 1.34 -14.26 20.32
C LEU A 643 -0.10 -13.77 20.51
N ASP A 644 -0.28 -12.70 21.29
CA ASP A 644 -1.60 -12.11 21.53
C ASP A 644 -2.19 -11.49 20.25
N ASP A 645 -1.37 -10.87 19.40
CA ASP A 645 -1.79 -10.36 18.09
C ASP A 645 -2.34 -11.50 17.21
N ARG A 646 -1.66 -12.65 17.16
CA ARG A 646 -2.16 -13.82 16.41
C ARG A 646 -3.50 -14.33 16.96
N ALA A 647 -3.62 -14.43 18.28
CA ALA A 647 -4.88 -14.85 18.91
C ALA A 647 -6.02 -13.87 18.63
N THR A 648 -5.74 -12.58 18.66
CA THR A 648 -6.71 -11.51 18.34
C THR A 648 -7.16 -11.60 16.89
N ILE A 649 -6.24 -11.75 15.94
CA ILE A 649 -6.58 -11.88 14.52
C ILE A 649 -7.43 -13.12 14.26
N LEU A 650 -7.10 -14.27 14.87
CA LEU A 650 -7.90 -15.49 14.76
C LEU A 650 -9.31 -15.31 15.32
N THR A 651 -9.46 -14.54 16.40
CA THR A 651 -10.78 -14.22 16.96
C THR A 651 -11.59 -13.34 16.00
N ILE A 652 -10.96 -12.31 15.41
CA ILE A 652 -11.59 -11.45 14.41
C ILE A 652 -12.02 -12.27 13.18
N LEU A 653 -11.15 -13.17 12.71
CA LEU A 653 -11.40 -14.01 11.53
C LEU A 653 -12.66 -14.85 11.64
N ASN A 654 -13.03 -15.31 12.85
CA ASN A 654 -14.22 -16.14 13.07
C ASN A 654 -15.54 -15.43 12.76
N THR A 655 -15.57 -14.09 12.83
CA THR A 655 -16.80 -13.29 12.59
C THR A 655 -16.64 -12.28 11.45
N ALA A 656 -15.51 -12.36 10.75
CA ALA A 656 -15.12 -11.41 9.70
C ALA A 656 -15.98 -11.56 8.44
N GLY A 657 -16.33 -10.44 7.81
CA GLY A 657 -16.80 -10.43 6.44
C GLY A 657 -15.68 -10.75 5.45
N PRO A 658 -15.99 -10.92 4.16
CA PRO A 658 -15.03 -11.38 3.16
C PRO A 658 -13.75 -10.56 3.05
N TYR A 659 -13.84 -9.22 3.08
CA TYR A 659 -12.68 -8.32 2.99
C TYR A 659 -11.84 -8.33 4.27
N THR A 660 -12.50 -8.33 5.44
CA THR A 660 -11.82 -8.44 6.74
C THR A 660 -11.14 -9.80 6.89
N ALA A 661 -11.76 -10.89 6.44
CA ALA A 661 -11.18 -12.23 6.46
C ALA A 661 -9.94 -12.34 5.55
N ALA A 662 -10.00 -11.78 4.35
CA ALA A 662 -8.87 -11.71 3.43
C ALA A 662 -7.68 -10.96 4.03
N ALA A 663 -7.92 -9.78 4.60
CA ALA A 663 -6.90 -8.98 5.26
C ALA A 663 -6.30 -9.67 6.49
N ALA A 664 -7.13 -10.36 7.29
CA ALA A 664 -6.69 -11.14 8.45
C ALA A 664 -5.77 -12.30 8.06
N GLN A 665 -6.10 -13.04 6.99
CA GLN A 665 -5.27 -14.13 6.46
C GLN A 665 -3.90 -13.62 6.02
N VAL A 666 -3.87 -12.50 5.27
CA VAL A 666 -2.62 -11.85 4.83
C VAL A 666 -1.76 -11.43 6.04
N ALA A 667 -2.37 -10.82 7.06
CA ALA A 667 -1.66 -10.41 8.26
C ALA A 667 -1.09 -11.60 9.05
N LEU A 668 -1.79 -12.73 9.14
CA LEU A 668 -1.32 -13.95 9.81
C LEU A 668 -0.06 -14.55 9.16
N GLU A 669 0.01 -14.53 7.83
CA GLU A 669 1.15 -15.05 7.06
C GLU A 669 2.30 -14.02 6.93
N GLY A 670 2.03 -12.76 7.19
CA GLY A 670 2.99 -11.66 7.05
C GLY A 670 3.90 -11.47 8.25
N THR A 671 4.59 -10.34 8.26
CA THR A 671 5.52 -9.88 9.30
C THR A 671 4.81 -9.53 10.61
N SER A 672 5.58 -9.34 11.67
CA SER A 672 5.04 -8.93 12.98
C SER A 672 4.36 -7.55 12.93
N TRP A 673 4.90 -6.61 12.15
CA TRP A 673 4.28 -5.30 11.98
C TRP A 673 2.96 -5.37 11.21
N MET A 674 2.83 -6.24 10.19
CA MET A 674 1.57 -6.43 9.45
C MET A 674 0.44 -6.93 10.36
N ARG A 675 0.76 -7.82 11.30
CA ARG A 675 -0.22 -8.28 12.30
C ARG A 675 -0.70 -7.14 13.21
N ARG A 676 0.24 -6.32 13.68
CA ARG A 676 -0.09 -5.17 14.52
C ARG A 676 -0.87 -4.11 13.76
N ASP A 677 -0.48 -3.78 12.52
CA ASP A 677 -1.19 -2.83 11.67
C ASP A 677 -2.61 -3.32 11.34
N PHE A 678 -2.78 -4.61 11.10
CA PHE A 678 -4.12 -5.18 10.92
C PHE A 678 -5.01 -4.92 12.15
N ILE A 679 -4.52 -5.22 13.36
CA ILE A 679 -5.30 -5.03 14.59
C ILE A 679 -5.59 -3.54 14.85
N THR A 680 -4.63 -2.67 14.60
CA THR A 680 -4.79 -1.24 14.93
C THR A 680 -5.54 -0.45 13.87
N THR A 681 -5.42 -0.80 12.60
CA THR A 681 -5.86 0.04 11.47
C THR A 681 -6.68 -0.74 10.45
N VAL A 682 -6.09 -1.79 9.84
CA VAL A 682 -6.63 -2.42 8.63
C VAL A 682 -7.96 -3.12 8.89
N GLN A 683 -8.17 -3.75 10.06
CA GLN A 683 -9.45 -4.39 10.39
C GLN A 683 -10.65 -3.46 10.27
N HIS A 684 -10.50 -2.19 10.62
CA HIS A 684 -11.60 -1.23 10.60
C HIS A 684 -11.92 -0.78 9.17
N SER A 685 -10.90 -0.56 8.35
CA SER A 685 -11.11 -0.23 6.94
C SER A 685 -11.63 -1.42 6.13
N ALA A 686 -11.18 -2.62 6.42
CA ALA A 686 -11.71 -3.84 5.80
C ALA A 686 -13.17 -4.13 6.21
N ALA A 687 -13.50 -3.97 7.50
CA ALA A 687 -14.88 -4.09 7.97
C ALA A 687 -15.81 -3.03 7.33
N GLN A 688 -15.31 -1.81 7.11
CA GLN A 688 -16.04 -0.80 6.37
C GLN A 688 -16.37 -1.28 4.95
N LEU A 689 -15.40 -1.92 4.24
CA LEU A 689 -15.65 -2.47 2.90
C LEU A 689 -16.69 -3.61 2.93
N ASP A 690 -16.66 -4.46 3.95
CA ASP A 690 -17.67 -5.51 4.14
C ASP A 690 -19.08 -4.92 4.26
N TYR A 691 -19.26 -3.88 5.10
CA TYR A 691 -20.56 -3.21 5.28
C TYR A 691 -20.97 -2.41 4.04
N ASP A 692 -20.03 -1.72 3.37
CA ASP A 692 -20.32 -1.02 2.12
C ASP A 692 -20.77 -1.99 1.02
N ASN A 693 -20.14 -3.18 0.96
CA ASN A 693 -20.55 -4.23 0.03
C ASN A 693 -21.93 -4.80 0.36
N ALA A 694 -22.23 -5.03 1.64
CA ALA A 694 -23.54 -5.48 2.08
C ALA A 694 -24.64 -4.45 1.76
N ALA A 695 -24.39 -3.15 2.03
CA ALA A 695 -25.30 -2.07 1.69
C ALA A 695 -25.59 -2.02 0.18
N HIS A 696 -24.55 -2.16 -0.63
CA HIS A 696 -24.64 -2.15 -2.07
C HIS A 696 -25.47 -3.34 -2.61
N ILE A 697 -25.20 -4.56 -2.14
CA ILE A 697 -25.96 -5.76 -2.51
C ILE A 697 -27.43 -5.61 -2.13
N ALA A 698 -27.72 -5.12 -0.92
CA ALA A 698 -29.09 -4.92 -0.46
C ALA A 698 -29.83 -3.86 -1.32
N ALA A 699 -29.16 -2.76 -1.69
CA ALA A 699 -29.73 -1.74 -2.56
C ALA A 699 -30.07 -2.28 -3.95
N ILE A 700 -29.22 -3.12 -4.56
CA ILE A 700 -29.48 -3.78 -5.83
C ILE A 700 -30.67 -4.72 -5.71
N ARG A 701 -30.73 -5.56 -4.68
CA ARG A 701 -31.83 -6.50 -4.44
C ARG A 701 -33.15 -5.76 -4.23
N SER A 702 -33.15 -4.63 -3.51
CA SER A 702 -34.30 -3.74 -3.42
C SER A 702 -34.77 -3.27 -4.80
N THR A 703 -33.84 -2.87 -5.67
CA THR A 703 -34.17 -2.41 -7.03
C THR A 703 -34.73 -3.53 -7.89
N ILE A 704 -34.16 -4.75 -7.82
CA ILE A 704 -34.66 -5.93 -8.53
C ILE A 704 -36.06 -6.32 -8.01
N ALA A 705 -36.31 -6.29 -6.69
CA ALA A 705 -37.60 -6.56 -6.11
C ALA A 705 -38.67 -5.54 -6.54
N ARG A 706 -38.31 -4.25 -6.62
CA ARG A 706 -39.20 -3.23 -7.21
C ARG A 706 -39.49 -3.49 -8.69
N ALA A 707 -38.52 -3.95 -9.47
CA ALA A 707 -38.71 -4.33 -10.86
C ALA A 707 -39.65 -5.57 -10.98
N ALA A 708 -39.48 -6.53 -10.06
CA ALA A 708 -40.38 -7.70 -9.97
C ALA A 708 -41.81 -7.31 -9.62
N LYS A 709 -42.00 -6.38 -8.69
CA LYS A 709 -43.31 -5.77 -8.41
C LYS A 709 -43.92 -5.15 -9.68
N ILE A 710 -43.15 -4.34 -10.40
CA ILE A 710 -43.60 -3.71 -11.66
C ILE A 710 -44.05 -4.77 -12.69
N ALA A 711 -43.30 -5.87 -12.83
CA ALA A 711 -43.65 -6.98 -13.73
C ALA A 711 -44.92 -7.70 -13.29
N GLN A 712 -45.14 -7.89 -11.99
CA GLN A 712 -46.39 -8.50 -11.47
C GLN A 712 -47.60 -7.56 -11.61
N ASP A 713 -47.39 -6.25 -11.40
CA ASP A 713 -48.43 -5.25 -11.69
C ASP A 713 -48.81 -5.28 -13.19
N ALA A 714 -47.82 -5.38 -14.09
CA ALA A 714 -48.09 -5.53 -15.52
C ALA A 714 -48.86 -6.79 -15.86
N GLN A 715 -48.55 -7.92 -15.21
CA GLN A 715 -49.32 -9.17 -15.38
C GLN A 715 -50.76 -9.04 -14.85
N LYS A 716 -50.93 -8.42 -13.68
CA LYS A 716 -52.26 -8.10 -13.15
C LYS A 716 -53.09 -7.27 -14.14
N ASP A 717 -52.52 -6.16 -14.63
CA ASP A 717 -53.16 -5.25 -15.57
C ASP A 717 -53.55 -5.99 -16.89
N ALA A 718 -52.67 -6.88 -17.37
CA ALA A 718 -52.89 -7.72 -18.55
C ALA A 718 -54.01 -8.75 -18.33
N TYR A 719 -54.09 -9.34 -17.15
CA TYR A 719 -55.17 -10.30 -16.82
C TYR A 719 -56.50 -9.58 -16.58
N GLU A 720 -56.48 -8.35 -16.04
CA GLU A 720 -57.68 -7.52 -15.95
C GLU A 720 -58.20 -7.13 -17.37
N ALA A 721 -57.31 -6.80 -18.30
CA ALA A 721 -57.67 -6.58 -19.69
C ALA A 721 -58.25 -7.83 -20.36
N SER A 722 -57.67 -8.99 -20.08
CA SER A 722 -58.15 -10.28 -20.58
C SER A 722 -59.54 -10.64 -20.00
N LYS A 723 -59.76 -10.35 -18.73
CA LYS A 723 -61.08 -10.48 -18.07
C LYS A 723 -62.09 -9.56 -18.78
N ALA A 724 -61.76 -8.30 -18.96
CA ALA A 724 -62.64 -7.33 -19.62
C ALA A 724 -62.99 -7.77 -21.08
N ALA A 725 -62.03 -8.37 -21.82
CA ALA A 725 -62.28 -8.91 -23.14
C ALA A 725 -63.14 -10.19 -23.12
N ALA A 726 -63.07 -11.03 -22.06
CA ALA A 726 -63.94 -12.15 -21.86
C ALA A 726 -65.39 -11.75 -21.52
N GLU A 727 -65.52 -10.78 -20.63
CA GLU A 727 -66.85 -10.19 -20.28
C GLU A 727 -67.53 -9.59 -21.49
N ALA A 728 -66.76 -8.92 -22.37
CA ALA A 728 -67.30 -8.36 -23.60
C ALA A 728 -67.88 -9.43 -24.58
N ARG A 729 -67.48 -10.69 -24.45
CA ARG A 729 -67.90 -11.83 -25.24
C ARG A 729 -68.93 -12.71 -24.49
N ASN A 730 -69.37 -12.31 -23.27
CA ASN A 730 -70.19 -13.09 -22.37
C ASN A 730 -69.58 -14.44 -21.98
N ALA A 731 -68.29 -14.58 -21.92
CA ALA A 731 -67.56 -15.77 -21.51
C ALA A 731 -67.27 -15.73 -20.01
N ALA A 732 -68.26 -16.13 -19.17
CA ALA A 732 -68.17 -16.00 -17.71
C ALA A 732 -67.02 -16.83 -17.10
N ASP A 733 -66.84 -18.05 -17.54
CA ASP A 733 -65.74 -18.92 -17.02
C ASP A 733 -64.37 -18.40 -17.34
N ASP A 734 -64.17 -17.88 -18.55
CA ASP A 734 -62.90 -17.20 -18.91
C ASP A 734 -62.63 -15.95 -18.08
N ALA A 735 -63.70 -15.15 -17.79
CA ALA A 735 -63.59 -13.95 -16.99
C ALA A 735 -63.21 -14.26 -15.53
N GLU A 736 -63.79 -15.33 -14.96
CA GLU A 736 -63.42 -15.77 -13.61
C GLU A 736 -61.99 -16.30 -13.55
N MET A 737 -61.55 -17.09 -14.53
CA MET A 737 -60.18 -17.56 -14.62
C MET A 737 -59.18 -16.37 -14.67
N TRP A 738 -59.43 -15.36 -15.49
CA TRP A 738 -58.57 -14.19 -15.58
C TRP A 738 -58.59 -13.33 -14.32
N ALA A 739 -59.74 -13.20 -13.62
CA ALA A 739 -59.83 -12.53 -12.33
C ALA A 739 -58.95 -13.22 -11.27
N ASN A 740 -58.95 -14.54 -11.21
CA ASN A 740 -58.15 -15.32 -10.29
C ASN A 740 -56.63 -15.16 -10.59
N LYS A 741 -56.24 -15.14 -11.84
CA LYS A 741 -54.84 -14.83 -12.25
C LYS A 741 -54.44 -13.42 -11.88
N ALA A 742 -55.28 -12.43 -12.09
CA ALA A 742 -55.01 -11.03 -11.71
C ALA A 742 -54.80 -10.88 -10.20
N LYS A 743 -55.65 -11.58 -9.39
CA LYS A 743 -55.51 -11.60 -7.93
C LYS A 743 -54.18 -12.22 -7.52
N ALA A 744 -53.83 -13.38 -8.06
CA ALA A 744 -52.54 -14.03 -7.77
C ALA A 744 -51.30 -13.14 -8.10
N SER A 745 -51.35 -12.38 -9.18
CA SER A 745 -50.30 -11.43 -9.54
C SER A 745 -50.26 -10.21 -8.59
N ALA A 746 -51.42 -9.71 -8.14
CA ALA A 746 -51.49 -8.66 -7.12
C ALA A 746 -50.86 -9.12 -5.78
N ASP A 747 -51.13 -10.34 -5.33
CA ASP A 747 -50.54 -10.92 -4.11
C ASP A 747 -49.02 -11.03 -4.23
N LYS A 748 -48.51 -11.51 -5.38
CA LYS A 748 -47.06 -11.52 -5.65
C LYS A 748 -46.43 -10.12 -5.70
N ALA A 749 -47.14 -9.16 -6.29
CA ALA A 749 -46.66 -7.77 -6.31
C ALA A 749 -46.49 -7.17 -4.89
N ASN A 750 -47.43 -7.50 -4.00
CA ASN A 750 -47.32 -7.10 -2.58
C ASN A 750 -46.13 -7.79 -1.88
N THR A 751 -45.88 -9.08 -2.16
CA THR A 751 -44.70 -9.79 -1.63
C THR A 751 -43.43 -9.10 -2.04
N TYR A 752 -43.26 -8.79 -3.34
CA TYR A 752 -42.08 -8.08 -3.84
C TYR A 752 -41.97 -6.65 -3.32
N ALA A 753 -43.08 -5.96 -3.01
CA ALA A 753 -43.01 -4.66 -2.34
C ALA A 753 -42.37 -4.79 -0.96
N THR A 754 -42.80 -5.78 -0.16
CA THR A 754 -42.21 -6.04 1.17
C THR A 754 -40.76 -6.46 1.08
N GLU A 755 -40.37 -7.30 0.14
CA GLU A 755 -38.96 -7.66 -0.10
C GLU A 755 -38.11 -6.42 -0.45
N ALA A 756 -38.62 -5.53 -1.29
CA ALA A 756 -37.94 -4.31 -1.66
C ALA A 756 -37.70 -3.39 -0.46
N ASP A 757 -38.71 -3.26 0.42
CA ASP A 757 -38.59 -2.43 1.63
C ASP A 757 -37.60 -3.05 2.64
N THR A 758 -37.66 -4.38 2.85
CA THR A 758 -36.70 -5.10 3.70
C THR A 758 -35.26 -4.89 3.22
N HIS A 759 -35.00 -5.06 1.93
CA HIS A 759 -33.66 -4.83 1.38
C HIS A 759 -33.23 -3.37 1.43
N ALA A 760 -34.15 -2.41 1.39
CA ALA A 760 -33.83 -1.00 1.57
C ALA A 760 -33.40 -0.71 3.03
N ASP A 761 -34.09 -1.29 4.01
CA ASP A 761 -33.75 -1.19 5.43
C ASP A 761 -32.37 -1.84 5.72
N ASP A 762 -32.11 -3.02 5.16
CA ASP A 762 -30.81 -3.71 5.25
C ASP A 762 -29.68 -2.84 4.67
N ALA A 763 -29.92 -2.17 3.54
CA ALA A 763 -28.95 -1.28 2.91
C ALA A 763 -28.65 -0.07 3.80
N GLU A 764 -29.67 0.55 4.41
CA GLU A 764 -29.50 1.67 5.32
C GLU A 764 -28.74 1.27 6.60
N GLN A 765 -29.06 0.11 7.20
CA GLN A 765 -28.35 -0.38 8.37
C GLN A 765 -26.87 -0.64 8.06
N SER A 766 -26.59 -1.35 6.97
CA SER A 766 -25.21 -1.61 6.54
C SER A 766 -24.44 -0.32 6.25
N ALA A 767 -25.09 0.71 5.70
CA ALA A 767 -24.45 2.01 5.48
C ALA A 767 -24.12 2.73 6.80
N ARG A 768 -24.94 2.61 7.84
CA ARG A 768 -24.63 3.12 9.19
C ARG A 768 -23.43 2.39 9.81
N ASP A 769 -23.37 1.07 9.68
CA ASP A 769 -22.26 0.25 10.19
C ASP A 769 -20.94 0.54 9.45
N ALA A 770 -21.00 0.79 8.15
CA ALA A 770 -19.85 1.25 7.36
C ALA A 770 -19.31 2.60 7.87
N GLN A 771 -20.19 3.54 8.18
CA GLN A 771 -19.79 4.85 8.72
C GLN A 771 -19.16 4.73 10.12
N ALA A 772 -19.70 3.86 10.98
CA ALA A 772 -19.12 3.58 12.29
C ALA A 772 -17.71 2.98 12.18
N SER A 773 -17.48 2.05 11.25
CA SER A 773 -16.16 1.47 10.98
C SER A 773 -15.18 2.50 10.40
N ALA A 774 -15.62 3.39 9.51
CA ALA A 774 -14.82 4.50 8.99
C ALA A 774 -14.32 5.43 10.10
N ASN A 775 -15.17 5.75 11.09
CA ASN A 775 -14.78 6.58 12.23
C ASN A 775 -13.72 5.88 13.11
N LYS A 776 -13.83 4.57 13.31
CA LYS A 776 -12.80 3.77 14.01
C LYS A 776 -11.48 3.78 13.26
N ALA A 777 -11.49 3.58 11.94
CA ALA A 777 -10.29 3.65 11.10
C ALA A 777 -9.59 5.02 11.19
N LYS A 778 -10.36 6.11 11.13
CA LYS A 778 -9.84 7.48 11.29
C LYS A 778 -9.13 7.68 12.64
N ASN A 779 -9.75 7.27 13.74
CA ASN A 779 -9.18 7.40 15.08
C ASN A 779 -7.90 6.56 15.23
N ALA A 780 -7.88 5.35 14.69
CA ALA A 780 -6.70 4.48 14.67
C ALA A 780 -5.53 5.12 13.90
N ALA A 781 -5.80 5.72 12.74
CA ALA A 781 -4.79 6.43 11.94
C ALA A 781 -4.18 7.62 12.69
N VAL A 782 -4.98 8.39 13.46
CA VAL A 782 -4.48 9.50 14.30
C VAL A 782 -3.52 8.99 15.37
N SER A 783 -3.87 7.87 16.04
CA SER A 783 -3.03 7.25 17.07
C SER A 783 -1.71 6.74 16.50
N ALA A 784 -1.73 6.08 15.33
CA ALA A 784 -0.54 5.60 14.64
C ALA A 784 0.43 6.73 14.26
N ARG A 785 -0.08 7.88 13.79
CA ARG A 785 0.73 9.07 13.49
C ARG A 785 1.43 9.63 14.72
N ARG A 786 0.76 9.67 15.87
CA ARG A 786 1.35 10.13 17.14
C ARG A 786 2.53 9.25 17.54
N MET A 787 2.36 7.93 17.51
CA MET A 787 3.44 6.98 17.82
C MET A 787 4.63 7.10 16.85
N ALA A 788 4.37 7.33 15.57
CA ALA A 788 5.43 7.53 14.58
C ALA A 788 6.25 8.81 14.86
N ARG A 789 5.60 9.92 15.26
CA ARG A 789 6.32 11.15 15.65
C ARG A 789 7.21 10.93 16.87
N GLN A 790 6.72 10.23 17.90
CA GLN A 790 7.50 9.88 19.09
C GLN A 790 8.75 9.06 18.74
N ALA A 791 8.61 8.05 17.87
CA ALA A 791 9.74 7.23 17.44
C ALA A 791 10.80 8.05 16.68
N ASN A 792 10.37 8.92 15.77
CA ASN A 792 11.28 9.80 15.02
C ASN A 792 12.04 10.78 15.93
N TYR A 793 11.35 11.36 16.91
CA TYR A 793 11.99 12.26 17.89
C TYR A 793 13.12 11.56 18.67
N SER A 794 12.85 10.35 19.19
CA SER A 794 13.85 9.57 19.94
C SER A 794 15.05 9.17 19.05
N ALA A 795 14.82 8.82 17.79
CA ALA A 795 15.89 8.48 16.85
C ALA A 795 16.79 9.70 16.55
N ASN A 796 16.21 10.88 16.36
CA ASN A 796 16.95 12.11 16.10
C ASN A 796 17.83 12.50 17.31
N GLN A 797 17.35 12.34 18.55
CA GLN A 797 18.16 12.59 19.74
C GLN A 797 19.37 11.63 19.83
N ALA A 798 19.19 10.35 19.54
CA ALA A 798 20.28 9.37 19.54
C ALA A 798 21.36 9.72 18.49
N THR A 799 20.95 10.18 17.31
CA THR A 799 21.88 10.60 16.24
C THR A 799 22.71 11.83 16.65
N ALA A 800 22.07 12.83 17.25
CA ALA A 800 22.75 14.03 17.73
C ALA A 800 23.80 13.69 18.80
N SER A 801 23.48 12.81 19.74
CA SER A 801 24.41 12.35 20.80
C SER A 801 25.63 11.63 20.21
N ALA A 802 25.43 10.73 19.23
CA ALA A 802 26.52 10.01 18.57
C ALA A 802 27.48 10.95 17.80
N SER A 803 26.94 11.96 17.14
CA SER A 803 27.76 12.96 16.41
C SER A 803 28.62 13.80 17.35
N ALA A 804 28.07 14.21 18.50
CA ALA A 804 28.83 14.95 19.52
C ALA A 804 29.99 14.10 20.09
N ALA A 805 29.74 12.82 20.39
CA ALA A 805 30.75 11.87 20.87
C ALA A 805 31.95 11.76 19.91
N ALA A 806 31.68 11.64 18.61
CA ALA A 806 32.72 11.54 17.58
C ALA A 806 33.58 12.81 17.51
N GLN A 807 32.98 13.99 17.63
CA GLN A 807 33.72 15.26 17.62
C GLN A 807 34.66 15.41 18.84
N TYR A 808 34.19 15.06 20.04
CA TYR A 808 35.00 15.12 21.26
C TYR A 808 36.16 14.11 21.26
N SER A 809 35.94 12.90 20.74
CA SER A 809 37.00 11.91 20.56
C SER A 809 38.09 12.39 19.63
N ALA A 810 37.73 13.01 18.50
CA ALA A 810 38.71 13.60 17.56
C ALA A 810 39.54 14.74 18.20
N GLN A 811 38.89 15.61 18.99
CA GLN A 811 39.58 16.68 19.73
C GLN A 811 40.57 16.16 20.78
N ALA A 812 40.21 15.12 21.53
CA ALA A 812 41.09 14.49 22.50
C ALA A 812 42.31 13.87 21.80
N GLN A 813 42.11 13.22 20.66
CA GLN A 813 43.22 12.63 19.89
C GLN A 813 44.13 13.70 19.30
N ALA A 814 43.62 14.83 18.80
CA ALA A 814 44.40 15.95 18.35
C ALA A 814 45.25 16.54 19.49
N SER A 815 44.70 16.66 20.71
CA SER A 815 45.41 17.11 21.90
C SER A 815 46.54 16.16 22.29
N ALA A 816 46.33 14.85 22.21
CA ALA A 816 47.34 13.82 22.46
C ALA A 816 48.49 13.91 21.42
N ASN A 817 48.17 14.04 20.15
CA ASN A 817 49.20 14.20 19.08
C ASN A 817 50.03 15.45 19.29
N ALA A 818 49.42 16.59 19.63
CA ALA A 818 50.14 17.84 19.91
C ALA A 818 51.05 17.70 21.13
N ALA A 819 50.63 17.02 22.18
CA ALA A 819 51.45 16.78 23.37
C ALA A 819 52.64 15.85 23.07
N ALA A 820 52.43 14.78 22.28
CA ALA A 820 53.53 13.90 21.88
C ALA A 820 54.55 14.64 20.99
N GLN A 821 54.09 15.43 20.04
CA GLN A 821 54.97 16.22 19.18
C GLN A 821 55.76 17.27 19.98
N SER A 822 55.13 17.97 20.91
CA SER A 822 55.80 18.92 21.79
C SER A 822 56.87 18.27 22.66
N ALA A 823 56.66 17.05 23.15
CA ALA A 823 57.63 16.29 23.90
C ALA A 823 58.84 15.88 23.04
N LEU A 824 58.63 15.49 21.79
CA LEU A 824 59.70 15.16 20.84
C LEU A 824 60.49 16.41 20.41
N GLU A 825 59.86 17.57 20.17
CA GLU A 825 60.49 18.84 19.90
C GLU A 825 61.32 19.39 21.06
N ALA A 826 60.99 19.01 22.29
CA ALA A 826 61.74 19.28 23.50
C ALA A 826 62.94 18.33 23.71
N GLU A 827 63.41 17.60 22.69
CA GLU A 827 64.44 16.60 22.69
C GLU A 827 64.29 15.48 23.75
N GLN A 828 63.00 15.13 24.05
CA GLN A 828 62.71 14.02 24.91
C GLN A 828 62.64 12.70 24.11
N ASP A 829 62.81 11.56 24.79
CA ASP A 829 62.73 10.27 24.14
C ASP A 829 61.28 9.86 23.81
N LYS A 830 61.09 8.77 23.04
CA LYS A 830 59.79 8.25 22.60
C LYS A 830 58.89 7.88 23.77
N GLN A 831 59.49 7.38 24.87
CA GLN A 831 58.76 7.02 26.07
C GLN A 831 58.15 8.25 26.76
N ALA A 832 58.92 9.35 26.84
CA ALA A 832 58.43 10.61 27.37
C ALA A 832 57.33 11.22 26.47
N ALA A 833 57.44 11.10 25.14
CA ALA A 833 56.41 11.54 24.19
C ALA A 833 55.09 10.72 24.32
N ALA A 834 55.17 9.38 24.41
CA ALA A 834 54.01 8.53 24.65
C ALA A 834 53.31 8.84 25.98
N LYS A 835 54.12 9.12 27.04
CA LYS A 835 53.58 9.52 28.35
C LYS A 835 52.88 10.89 28.28
N ALA A 836 53.49 11.88 27.60
CA ALA A 836 52.90 13.22 27.42
C ALA A 836 51.55 13.13 26.67
N ALA A 837 51.48 12.31 25.62
CA ALA A 837 50.21 12.04 24.91
C ALA A 837 49.15 11.42 25.79
N SER A 838 49.53 10.43 26.62
CA SER A 838 48.62 9.78 27.57
C SER A 838 48.12 10.77 28.65
N GLU A 839 48.99 11.61 29.23
CA GLU A 839 48.63 12.64 30.20
C GLU A 839 47.68 13.69 29.56
N ALA A 840 47.92 14.11 28.32
CA ALA A 840 47.03 15.03 27.62
C ALA A 840 45.63 14.43 27.43
N ARG A 841 45.53 13.15 27.01
CA ARG A 841 44.24 12.43 26.92
C ARG A 841 43.53 12.37 28.25
N GLN A 842 44.24 12.04 29.33
CA GLN A 842 43.69 11.96 30.67
C GLN A 842 43.11 13.30 31.16
N ILE A 843 43.83 14.42 30.95
CA ILE A 843 43.35 15.75 31.32
C ILE A 843 42.12 16.14 30.50
N TYR A 844 42.12 15.85 29.20
CA TYR A 844 40.98 16.15 28.33
C TYR A 844 39.73 15.34 28.73
N THR A 845 39.88 14.03 28.97
CA THR A 845 38.77 13.18 29.37
C THR A 845 38.23 13.53 30.75
N GLU A 846 39.08 13.97 31.71
CA GLU A 846 38.59 14.44 33.01
C GLU A 846 37.73 15.70 32.89
N LYS A 847 38.13 16.67 32.03
CA LYS A 847 37.31 17.84 31.75
C LYS A 847 36.00 17.45 31.09
N LYS A 848 36.06 16.56 30.10
CA LYS A 848 34.86 16.05 29.40
C LYS A 848 33.91 15.31 30.35
N ARG A 849 34.42 14.54 31.32
CA ARG A 849 33.64 13.86 32.34
C ARG A 849 32.79 14.85 33.14
N GLN A 850 33.34 16.00 33.50
CA GLN A 850 32.62 17.06 34.22
C GLN A 850 31.50 17.66 33.37
N GLU A 851 31.75 17.87 32.05
CA GLU A 851 30.77 18.34 31.10
C GLU A 851 29.64 17.30 30.90
N ASP A 852 29.98 15.99 30.81
CA ASP A 852 29.03 14.91 30.64
C ASP A 852 28.13 14.75 31.88
N ALA A 853 28.68 14.86 33.09
CA ALA A 853 27.91 14.86 34.31
C ALA A 853 26.93 16.04 34.37
N ALA A 854 27.37 17.27 34.02
CA ALA A 854 26.48 18.42 33.97
C ALA A 854 25.38 18.25 32.90
N ALA A 855 25.70 17.66 31.73
CA ALA A 855 24.73 17.36 30.69
C ALA A 855 23.71 16.29 31.12
N ALA A 856 24.14 15.26 31.88
CA ALA A 856 23.26 14.25 32.44
C ALA A 856 22.29 14.83 33.49
N ARG A 857 22.77 15.75 34.36
CA ARG A 857 21.90 16.51 35.27
C ARG A 857 20.86 17.35 34.51
N ALA A 858 21.29 18.06 33.50
CA ALA A 858 20.35 18.81 32.64
C ALA A 858 19.33 17.91 31.92
N ALA A 859 19.70 16.67 31.58
CA ALA A 859 18.78 15.68 31.04
C ALA A 859 17.73 15.24 32.10
N ALA A 860 18.13 15.06 33.35
CA ALA A 860 17.21 14.75 34.45
C ALA A 860 16.19 15.88 34.67
N GLU A 861 16.64 17.14 34.67
CA GLU A 861 15.74 18.31 34.78
C GLU A 861 14.76 18.41 33.62
N ARG A 862 15.21 18.11 32.38
CA ARG A 862 14.31 18.04 31.22
C ARG A 862 13.29 16.89 31.35
N ALA A 863 13.71 15.72 31.83
CA ALA A 863 12.82 14.60 32.08
C ALA A 863 11.77 14.90 33.15
N LYS A 864 12.15 15.60 34.22
CA LYS A 864 11.26 16.11 35.27
C LYS A 864 10.25 17.11 34.71
N ALA A 865 10.69 18.12 33.97
CA ALA A 865 9.84 19.13 33.36
C ALA A 865 8.83 18.52 32.38
N ARG A 866 9.22 17.50 31.61
CA ARG A 866 8.30 16.73 30.75
C ARG A 866 7.20 16.03 31.54
N LYS A 867 7.57 15.40 32.66
CA LYS A 867 6.64 14.69 33.54
C LYS A 867 5.63 15.68 34.16
N GLU A 868 6.09 16.85 34.60
CA GLU A 868 5.27 17.89 35.23
C GLU A 868 4.36 18.61 34.24
N SER A 869 4.81 18.90 33.02
CA SER A 869 4.01 19.61 32.00
C SER A 869 2.95 18.73 31.33
N GLY A 870 3.12 17.42 31.32
CA GLY A 870 2.26 16.48 30.56
C GLY A 870 2.30 16.66 29.05
N VAL A 871 3.19 17.53 28.54
CA VAL A 871 3.36 17.79 27.09
C VAL A 871 4.46 16.90 26.55
N ASP A 872 4.11 16.11 25.52
CA ASP A 872 5.10 15.33 24.80
C ASP A 872 5.88 16.25 23.83
N PRO A 873 7.24 16.34 23.96
CA PRO A 873 8.05 17.13 23.04
C PRO A 873 7.90 16.71 21.58
N ALA A 874 7.54 15.45 21.32
CA ALA A 874 7.27 14.96 19.97
C ALA A 874 6.02 15.61 19.33
N ASP A 875 5.08 16.12 20.14
CA ASP A 875 3.89 16.84 19.66
C ASP A 875 4.20 18.28 19.25
N ASN A 876 5.27 18.88 19.80
CA ASN A 876 5.72 20.25 19.49
C ASN A 876 6.93 20.29 18.52
N ALA A 877 7.43 19.14 18.06
CA ALA A 877 8.68 19.01 17.31
C ALA A 877 8.59 19.42 15.83
N ASP A 878 7.56 20.14 15.43
CA ASP A 878 7.41 20.50 14.00
C ASP A 878 8.50 21.48 13.49
N ASN A 879 9.28 22.15 14.36
CA ASN A 879 10.18 23.18 13.85
C ASN A 879 11.61 23.27 14.43
N ASP A 880 11.89 22.84 15.68
CA ASP A 880 13.18 23.24 16.29
C ASP A 880 14.24 22.13 16.37
N VAL A 881 13.89 20.85 16.43
CA VAL A 881 14.84 19.75 16.62
C VAL A 881 15.42 19.26 15.29
N VAL A 882 14.68 19.35 14.20
CA VAL A 882 15.16 19.05 12.84
C VAL A 882 16.20 20.10 12.41
N ASN A 883 16.06 21.34 12.87
CA ASN A 883 16.99 22.43 12.56
C ASN A 883 18.22 22.45 13.47
N SER A 884 18.18 21.94 14.68
CA SER A 884 19.33 21.86 15.57
C SER A 884 20.21 20.62 15.34
N ALA A 885 19.68 19.56 14.74
CA ALA A 885 20.45 18.42 14.22
C ALA A 885 21.13 18.74 12.86
N ARG A 886 20.73 19.84 12.20
CA ARG A 886 21.44 20.46 11.09
C ARG A 886 22.49 21.45 11.62
N GLY A 887 23.34 20.99 12.53
CA GLY A 887 24.56 21.70 12.87
C GLY A 887 25.40 21.82 11.62
N ASP A 888 25.59 23.10 11.26
CA ASP A 888 26.62 23.67 10.42
C ASP A 888 27.50 22.67 9.66
N GLY A 889 27.29 22.64 8.32
CA GLY A 889 27.92 21.70 7.41
C GLY A 889 29.43 21.79 7.47
N SER A 890 30.06 20.93 8.19
CA SER A 890 31.43 20.49 7.94
C SER A 890 31.37 19.04 7.48
N ASP A 891 31.66 18.92 6.24
CA ASP A 891 31.97 17.78 5.38
C ASP A 891 32.69 16.65 6.13
N ASP A 892 31.96 15.62 6.54
CA ASP A 892 32.48 14.27 6.78
C ASP A 892 31.37 13.26 6.50
N GLY A 893 31.18 13.07 5.21
CA GLY A 893 30.33 12.02 4.68
C GLY A 893 30.92 10.66 4.99
N ALA A 894 30.25 9.91 5.69
CA ALA A 894 30.00 8.49 5.58
C ALA A 894 29.38 7.98 6.88
N SER A 895 28.30 7.26 6.73
CA SER A 895 27.84 6.36 7.77
C SER A 895 27.06 6.89 8.97
N GLY A 896 26.44 8.05 8.90
CA GLY A 896 25.46 8.45 9.95
C GLY A 896 24.45 7.36 10.24
N TRP A 897 23.99 6.66 9.24
CA TRP A 897 23.02 5.56 9.36
C TRP A 897 23.61 4.26 9.93
N GLN A 898 24.85 3.91 9.60
CA GLN A 898 25.54 2.75 10.21
C GLN A 898 25.89 3.01 11.67
N LYS A 899 26.34 4.24 12.00
CA LYS A 899 26.61 4.67 13.39
C LYS A 899 25.31 4.76 14.21
N THR A 900 24.22 5.27 13.62
CA THR A 900 22.89 5.32 14.28
C THR A 900 22.33 3.92 14.54
N ALA A 901 22.47 2.99 13.61
CA ALA A 901 22.07 1.60 13.81
C ALA A 901 22.93 0.90 14.89
N GLN A 902 24.23 1.21 14.97
CA GLN A 902 25.11 0.70 16.01
C GLN A 902 24.79 1.29 17.40
N VAL A 903 24.58 2.59 17.52
CA VAL A 903 24.17 3.25 18.77
C VAL A 903 22.80 2.78 19.24
N LEU A 904 21.84 2.59 18.32
CA LEU A 904 20.54 2.00 18.66
C LEU A 904 20.65 0.54 19.13
N ASN A 905 21.60 -0.24 18.60
CA ASN A 905 21.85 -1.60 19.08
C ASN A 905 22.49 -1.62 20.49
N VAL A 906 23.35 -0.67 20.82
CA VAL A 906 23.92 -0.51 22.19
C VAL A 906 22.84 -0.05 23.17
N ILE A 907 22.05 0.96 22.81
CA ILE A 907 20.93 1.42 23.64
C ILE A 907 19.88 0.30 23.82
N SER A 908 19.65 -0.56 22.81
CA SER A 908 18.76 -1.72 22.91
C SER A 908 19.33 -2.84 23.78
N GLY A 909 20.63 -2.99 23.84
CA GLY A 909 21.30 -3.94 24.74
C GLY A 909 21.25 -3.51 26.21
N VAL A 910 21.29 -2.19 26.46
CA VAL A 910 21.37 -1.60 27.81
C VAL A 910 20.01 -1.12 28.31
N SER A 911 19.11 -0.64 27.45
CA SER A 911 17.77 -0.17 27.82
C SER A 911 16.68 -0.90 27.02
N GLY A 912 16.19 -2.03 27.52
CA GLY A 912 15.11 -2.81 26.93
C GLY A 912 13.76 -2.08 26.80
N THR A 913 13.66 -0.83 27.26
CA THR A 913 12.45 -0.02 27.23
C THR A 913 12.31 0.87 25.97
N VAL A 914 13.41 1.31 25.37
CA VAL A 914 13.36 2.14 24.16
C VAL A 914 13.34 1.28 22.89
N ALA A 915 13.93 0.09 22.91
CA ALA A 915 13.99 -0.80 21.77
C ALA A 915 12.66 -1.49 21.42
N ALA A 916 11.78 -1.72 22.38
CA ALA A 916 10.47 -2.32 22.12
C ALA A 916 9.56 -1.41 21.27
N PHE A 917 9.74 -0.08 21.35
CA PHE A 917 9.01 0.89 20.54
C PHE A 917 9.71 1.24 19.21
N SER A 918 11.04 1.22 19.17
CA SER A 918 11.79 1.58 17.95
C SER A 918 11.95 0.41 16.98
N SER A 919 11.95 -0.85 17.44
CA SER A 919 12.00 -2.02 16.56
C SER A 919 10.67 -2.29 15.84
N SER A 920 9.55 -1.77 16.34
CA SER A 920 8.25 -1.81 15.66
C SER A 920 8.17 -0.86 14.45
N PHE A 921 9.11 0.09 14.31
CA PHE A 921 9.15 1.09 13.24
C PHE A 921 10.43 1.06 12.39
N ARG A 922 11.20 -0.03 12.42
CA ARG A 922 12.14 -0.25 11.34
C ARG A 922 11.31 -0.42 10.07
N ARG A 923 11.19 0.65 9.29
CA ARG A 923 10.93 0.49 7.87
C ARG A 923 11.98 -0.49 7.37
N PRO A 924 11.58 -1.62 6.75
CA PRO A 924 12.55 -2.44 6.05
C PRO A 924 13.32 -1.52 5.10
N PRO A 925 14.61 -1.76 4.85
CA PRO A 925 15.28 -1.09 3.75
C PRO A 925 14.34 -1.26 2.57
N VAL A 926 14.01 -0.15 1.90
CA VAL A 926 13.11 -0.12 0.75
C VAL A 926 13.75 -0.99 -0.34
N ARG A 927 13.67 -2.31 -0.18
CA ARG A 927 13.60 -3.18 -1.34
C ARG A 927 12.30 -2.78 -1.99
N ARG A 928 12.40 -2.21 -3.17
CA ARG A 928 11.29 -1.88 -4.05
C ARG A 928 10.23 -2.96 -3.88
N SER A 929 9.17 -2.67 -3.15
CA SER A 929 7.92 -3.37 -3.41
C SER A 929 7.73 -3.29 -4.91
N PRO A 930 7.41 -4.37 -5.61
CA PRO A 930 6.94 -4.26 -6.96
C PRO A 930 5.81 -3.25 -6.88
N ALA A 931 6.03 -2.09 -7.51
CA ALA A 931 5.04 -1.04 -7.58
C ALA A 931 3.75 -1.70 -8.04
N TRP A 932 2.68 -1.50 -7.29
CA TRP A 932 1.34 -1.70 -7.80
C TRP A 932 1.30 -1.03 -9.15
N PRO A 933 0.89 -1.70 -10.25
CA PRO A 933 1.09 -1.20 -11.59
C PRO A 933 0.46 0.17 -11.71
N GLU A 934 1.31 1.18 -11.91
CA GLU A 934 0.86 2.49 -12.35
C GLU A 934 0.13 2.33 -13.69
N PRO A 935 -0.99 3.01 -13.91
CA PRO A 935 -1.56 3.10 -15.23
C PRO A 935 -0.54 3.80 -16.14
N SER A 936 -0.02 3.09 -17.12
CA SER A 936 0.93 3.58 -18.11
C SER A 936 0.44 4.90 -18.71
N PRO A 937 1.29 5.94 -18.80
CA PRO A 937 0.93 7.16 -19.52
C PRO A 937 0.78 6.83 -21.00
N GLY A 938 -0.34 7.27 -21.57
CA GLY A 938 -0.64 7.11 -22.98
C GLY A 938 0.51 7.66 -23.83
N SER A 939 1.07 6.81 -24.67
CA SER A 939 1.98 7.19 -25.73
C SER A 939 1.31 8.23 -26.64
N ARG A 940 1.78 9.47 -26.57
CA ARG A 940 1.55 10.42 -27.64
C ARG A 940 2.31 9.91 -28.87
N ALA A 941 1.60 9.40 -29.85
CA ALA A 941 2.11 9.12 -31.16
C ALA A 941 2.58 10.45 -31.77
N SER A 942 3.88 10.57 -32.03
CA SER A 942 4.47 11.57 -32.86
C SER A 942 4.06 11.31 -34.33
N ALA A 943 3.02 11.98 -34.76
CA ALA A 943 2.74 12.09 -36.20
C ALA A 943 3.80 13.00 -36.81
N ARG A 944 4.73 12.42 -37.54
CA ARG A 944 5.55 13.13 -38.53
C ARG A 944 4.61 13.66 -39.60
N ARG A 945 4.47 14.97 -39.67
CA ARG A 945 3.95 15.66 -40.83
C ARG A 945 5.08 15.83 -41.87
N SER A 946 4.93 15.21 -42.98
CA SER A 946 5.56 15.63 -44.23
C SER A 946 4.70 16.74 -44.83
N SER A 947 5.31 17.90 -45.07
CA SER A 947 4.75 18.97 -45.88
C SER A 947 4.82 18.57 -47.38
N PRO A 948 3.93 19.10 -48.26
CA PRO A 948 4.43 20.15 -49.13
C PRO A 948 3.46 21.31 -49.43
N ASP A 949 4.10 22.46 -49.67
CA ASP A 949 3.81 23.58 -50.56
C ASP A 949 2.53 24.41 -50.49
N SER A 950 2.85 25.70 -50.23
CA SER A 950 2.00 26.88 -50.47
C SER A 950 1.69 27.09 -51.97
N PRO A 951 0.76 27.97 -52.46
CA PRO A 951 0.86 29.40 -52.20
C PRO A 951 -0.46 30.28 -52.19
N THR A 952 -0.30 31.45 -51.61
CA THR A 952 -0.91 32.79 -51.97
C THR A 952 -2.44 33.02 -51.86
N ALA A 953 -2.95 33.93 -51.12
CA ALA A 953 -3.16 35.34 -51.35
C ALA A 953 -4.34 35.94 -50.57
N ARG A 954 -4.05 37.10 -49.96
CA ARG A 954 -4.85 38.33 -49.86
C ARG A 954 -6.16 38.43 -49.04
N ARG A 955 -6.00 39.12 -47.93
CA ARG A 955 -6.55 40.49 -47.65
C ARG A 955 -8.00 40.68 -47.23
N ARG A 956 -8.05 41.40 -46.18
CA ARG A 956 -8.86 42.56 -45.70
C ARG A 956 -9.97 42.21 -44.73
N SER A 957 -9.84 42.67 -43.54
CA SER A 957 -10.08 43.98 -42.92
C SER A 957 -11.47 44.21 -42.42
N SER A 958 -11.51 44.67 -41.27
CA SER A 958 -12.28 45.74 -40.58
C SER A 958 -13.24 45.16 -39.53
N SER A 959 -13.05 45.44 -38.30
CA SER A 959 -13.22 46.67 -37.52
C SER A 959 -14.52 46.75 -36.71
N ARG A 960 -14.32 47.09 -35.44
CA ARG A 960 -15.19 47.84 -34.53
C ARG A 960 -16.44 47.14 -33.98
N SER A 961 -16.81 47.27 -32.78
CA SER A 961 -16.51 48.11 -31.60
C SER A 961 -17.60 47.84 -30.58
N ALA A 962 -17.22 47.81 -29.32
CA ALA A 962 -17.81 48.50 -28.19
C ALA A 962 -19.33 48.37 -27.95
N ASP A 963 -19.73 47.89 -26.81
CA ASP A 963 -20.05 48.73 -25.63
C ASP A 963 -20.68 47.88 -24.50
N SER A 964 -20.15 48.02 -23.33
CA SER A 964 -20.90 47.86 -22.07
C SER A 964 -21.80 49.10 -21.91
N PRO A 965 -22.83 49.11 -21.03
CA PRO A 965 -22.62 49.15 -19.59
C PRO A 965 -23.77 48.66 -18.64
N SER A 966 -23.33 48.52 -17.41
CA SER A 966 -23.99 48.89 -16.12
C SER A 966 -25.18 48.10 -15.55
N ALA A 967 -24.93 47.69 -14.32
CA ALA A 967 -25.87 47.43 -13.25
C ALA A 967 -26.75 48.70 -12.92
N PRO A 968 -27.77 48.66 -12.05
CA PRO A 968 -27.61 48.43 -10.63
C PRO A 968 -28.82 47.85 -9.82
N CYS A 969 -28.47 47.39 -8.60
CA CYS A 969 -29.07 47.54 -7.26
C CYS A 969 -30.59 47.43 -7.02
N ALA A 970 -30.98 46.66 -6.04
CA ALA A 970 -31.47 47.00 -4.67
C ALA A 970 -32.51 45.97 -4.23
N ALA A 971 -32.31 45.32 -3.19
CA ALA A 971 -32.61 45.54 -1.79
C ALA A 971 -34.03 45.12 -1.31
N ALA A 972 -33.97 44.40 -0.25
CA ALA A 972 -34.73 44.48 0.99
C ALA A 972 -35.77 43.38 1.31
N SER A 973 -35.40 42.61 2.31
CA SER A 973 -36.08 42.43 3.62
C SER A 973 -37.40 41.66 3.67
N SER A 974 -37.48 40.54 4.37
CA SER A 974 -37.93 40.48 5.78
C SER A 974 -38.40 39.07 6.14
N SER A 975 -37.86 38.54 7.21
CA SER A 975 -38.55 37.54 8.05
C SER A 975 -39.69 38.21 8.80
N PRO A 976 -40.68 37.54 9.45
CA PRO A 976 -40.40 36.63 10.54
C PRO A 976 -41.41 35.47 10.85
N SER A 977 -40.94 34.50 11.58
CA SER A 977 -41.49 33.87 12.81
C SER A 977 -42.70 32.93 12.86
N ARG A 978 -42.48 31.83 13.58
CA ARG A 978 -43.33 31.06 14.53
C ARG A 978 -44.51 30.27 13.95
N SER A 979 -44.77 29.06 14.37
CA SER A 979 -44.64 28.25 15.57
C SER A 979 -45.39 26.93 15.38
N ARG A 980 -44.87 25.90 16.04
CA ARG A 980 -45.55 24.77 16.73
C ARG A 980 -46.87 24.21 16.12
N THR A 981 -46.88 23.00 15.78
CA THR A 981 -47.30 21.82 16.62
C THR A 981 -46.63 20.54 16.08
#